data_4c73dc9289f16fda95ea6a42a660060b
#
_entry.id   4c73dc9289f16fda95ea6a42a660060b
#
_cell.length_a   1.000
_cell.length_b   1.000
_cell.length_c   1.000
_cell.angle_alpha   90.00
_cell.angle_beta   90.00
_cell.angle_gamma   90.00
#
_symmetry.space_group_name_H-M   'P 1'
#
loop_
_entity.id
_entity.type
_entity.pdbx_description
1 polymer ?
#
loop_
_entity_poly.entity_id
_entity_poly.type
_entity_poly.pdbx_seq_one_letter_code
_entity_poly.pdbx_strand_id
1 'polypeptide(L)'
;YCQAYFSYDSKKSGGFTCSHLRFGDNVIRSPYLVTTPDFVACHVFNYMNMYEVLKGIKPNGTFLLNSMFSPEETVERLSSKVKKELAEKNISFYIINATKIAEEIGLGNRTNTILQSAFFKIAEVIPYELAVKAMKKAIDKSYGKKGENIVKMNYAAVDKGGEVIKIEVKKEWAEACTCGCSCQSEQTSDRPEFIRNIVDVINAQEGDSLPVSAFKGMENGTFPAGTSQYEKRGIASHVPAWHSENCIQCNKCSLVCPHAAIRPFVFTQDELAKVGEITTIKAQGKEFDGMQFRVQVSPLDCTGCGNCVDVCPAKTKALTMESLISQTDEAKNWENITKNVSYKSDLVDITKSVKNSQFAQPLFEFSGACAGCGETPYIKLITQLFGERMIVANATGCSSIYGGSCPSMPYTKNAKGRGPAWANSLFEDNAEFGLGMATATRKMRDRIERLMKEGLACTCCSDEQKALFQMWLDNRECPETTQKVYDALVPTLSQCGCDICKELEANKQFIVKKSQWIFGGDGWGYDIGYGGLDHVIASGEDVNILVIDTEVYSNTGGQASKATPVGAIAKFAASGKRIRKKDLGMIATTYGYVYVAQVSIGADPAQYLKVLKEAEAYHGPSLIIAYAPCINHGIKIGMGKTQEEGKRAVECGYWHLWRYNPSLAAEGKNPFSLDSKEPDWSKFQAFIDGEVRYNSLKKAFPEEAAALFSAAEENAKWRYNSYKRMASMDWNK
;
A
#
# COMPACT_ATOMS: atom_id res chain seq x y z
N TYR A 1 -23.30 -33.03 -8.86
CA TYR A 1 -22.80 -32.42 -7.63
C TYR A 1 -21.55 -31.60 -7.93
N CYS A 2 -21.30 -30.53 -7.13
CA CYS A 2 -20.07 -29.77 -7.21
C CYS A 2 -19.60 -29.35 -5.79
N GLN A 3 -18.30 -29.23 -5.65
CA GLN A 3 -17.65 -28.73 -4.43
C GLN A 3 -16.60 -27.72 -4.84
N ALA A 4 -16.50 -26.60 -4.09
CA ALA A 4 -15.50 -25.57 -4.31
C ALA A 4 -14.81 -25.23 -3.00
N TYR A 5 -13.50 -25.03 -3.07
CA TYR A 5 -12.67 -24.50 -1.99
C TYR A 5 -11.71 -23.45 -2.58
N PHE A 6 -11.46 -22.38 -1.83
CA PHE A 6 -10.66 -21.27 -2.29
C PHE A 6 -9.52 -20.99 -1.32
N SER A 7 -8.29 -20.92 -1.85
CA SER A 7 -7.10 -20.49 -1.11
C SER A 7 -6.72 -19.07 -1.54
N TYR A 8 -6.40 -18.23 -0.58
CA TYR A 8 -6.08 -16.81 -0.81
C TYR A 8 -4.70 -16.46 -0.28
N ASP A 9 -4.05 -15.48 -0.92
CA ASP A 9 -2.92 -14.75 -0.39
C ASP A 9 -3.39 -13.53 0.44
N SER A 10 -2.53 -12.98 1.25
CA SER A 10 -2.74 -11.75 2.02
C SER A 10 -2.75 -10.48 1.15
N LYS A 11 -2.18 -10.51 -0.05
CA LYS A 11 -2.14 -9.39 -0.99
C LYS A 11 -3.54 -9.09 -1.52
N LYS A 12 -3.97 -7.83 -1.40
CA LYS A 12 -5.34 -7.42 -1.76
C LYS A 12 -5.57 -7.24 -3.27
N SER A 13 -4.52 -6.95 -4.04
CA SER A 13 -4.57 -6.86 -5.49
C SER A 13 -3.48 -7.72 -6.10
N GLY A 14 -3.84 -8.62 -7.01
CA GLY A 14 -2.93 -9.54 -7.68
C GLY A 14 -2.21 -10.51 -6.73
N GLY A 15 -2.80 -10.83 -5.59
CA GLY A 15 -2.37 -11.91 -4.74
C GLY A 15 -2.70 -13.26 -5.36
N PHE A 16 -1.92 -14.29 -5.01
CA PHE A 16 -2.20 -15.66 -5.42
C PHE A 16 -3.57 -16.10 -4.91
N THR A 17 -4.39 -16.67 -5.80
CA THR A 17 -5.65 -17.29 -5.43
C THR A 17 -5.80 -18.59 -6.20
N CYS A 18 -6.07 -19.68 -5.51
CA CYS A 18 -6.33 -20.96 -6.13
C CYS A 18 -7.75 -21.43 -5.81
N SER A 19 -8.51 -21.74 -6.85
CA SER A 19 -9.86 -22.31 -6.74
C SER A 19 -9.81 -23.81 -7.04
N HIS A 20 -10.12 -24.61 -6.01
CA HIS A 20 -10.19 -26.07 -6.14
C HIS A 20 -11.64 -26.49 -6.37
N LEU A 21 -11.93 -27.00 -7.55
CA LEU A 21 -13.27 -27.38 -7.98
C LEU A 21 -13.34 -28.89 -8.19
N ARG A 22 -14.43 -29.52 -7.74
CA ARG A 22 -14.78 -30.91 -8.04
C ARG A 22 -16.19 -30.99 -8.60
N PHE A 23 -16.33 -31.77 -9.66
CA PHE A 23 -17.61 -32.10 -10.27
C PHE A 23 -17.77 -33.61 -10.33
N GLY A 24 -18.99 -34.11 -10.18
CA GLY A 24 -19.28 -35.54 -10.24
C GLY A 24 -20.77 -35.86 -10.10
N ASP A 25 -21.13 -37.08 -10.50
CA ASP A 25 -22.52 -37.57 -10.46
C ASP A 25 -22.94 -37.98 -9.07
N ASN A 26 -21.99 -38.21 -8.16
CA ASN A 26 -22.22 -38.60 -6.76
C ASN A 26 -21.93 -37.43 -5.80
N VAL A 27 -22.44 -37.54 -4.55
CA VAL A 27 -22.17 -36.59 -3.49
C VAL A 27 -20.69 -36.55 -3.19
N ILE A 28 -20.10 -35.34 -3.27
CA ILE A 28 -18.68 -35.12 -3.03
C ILE A 28 -18.47 -34.83 -1.54
N ARG A 29 -17.67 -35.67 -0.86
CA ARG A 29 -17.34 -35.58 0.56
C ARG A 29 -15.83 -35.48 0.78
N SER A 30 -15.12 -34.68 -0.02
CA SER A 30 -13.66 -34.56 0.01
C SER A 30 -13.27 -33.33 0.85
N PRO A 31 -12.77 -33.47 2.10
CA PRO A 31 -12.39 -32.34 2.94
C PRO A 31 -10.96 -31.81 2.65
N TYR A 32 -10.35 -32.20 1.55
CA TYR A 32 -8.98 -31.88 1.14
C TYR A 32 -8.95 -31.15 -0.20
N LEU A 33 -7.85 -30.45 -0.45
CA LEU A 33 -7.60 -29.71 -1.69
C LEU A 33 -7.47 -30.66 -2.88
N VAL A 34 -7.67 -30.17 -4.11
CA VAL A 34 -7.37 -30.91 -5.34
C VAL A 34 -5.86 -30.87 -5.55
N THR A 35 -5.19 -32.02 -5.49
CA THR A 35 -3.74 -32.15 -5.68
C THR A 35 -3.37 -32.75 -7.04
N THR A 36 -4.33 -33.48 -7.67
CA THR A 36 -4.16 -34.10 -9.00
C THR A 36 -5.30 -33.66 -9.92
N PRO A 37 -5.26 -32.43 -10.46
CA PRO A 37 -6.33 -31.89 -11.29
C PRO A 37 -6.34 -32.53 -12.69
N ASP A 38 -7.55 -32.71 -13.26
CA ASP A 38 -7.76 -33.04 -14.67
C ASP A 38 -7.70 -31.80 -15.56
N PHE A 39 -8.02 -30.63 -14.97
CA PHE A 39 -8.06 -29.34 -15.65
C PHE A 39 -7.39 -28.26 -14.76
N VAL A 40 -6.52 -27.47 -15.39
CA VAL A 40 -5.88 -26.29 -14.76
C VAL A 40 -6.15 -25.06 -15.60
N ALA A 41 -6.55 -23.94 -14.98
CA ALA A 41 -6.65 -22.65 -15.65
C ALA A 41 -5.74 -21.62 -14.97
N CYS A 42 -4.92 -20.93 -15.74
CA CYS A 42 -4.10 -19.81 -15.28
C CYS A 42 -4.64 -18.50 -15.85
N HIS A 43 -5.10 -17.61 -14.98
CA HIS A 43 -5.75 -16.36 -15.36
C HIS A 43 -4.79 -15.20 -15.60
N VAL A 44 -3.55 -15.30 -15.13
CA VAL A 44 -2.50 -14.26 -15.22
C VAL A 44 -1.26 -14.86 -15.85
N PHE A 45 -0.90 -14.41 -17.05
CA PHE A 45 0.24 -14.97 -17.79
C PHE A 45 1.55 -14.99 -16.98
N ASN A 46 1.83 -13.92 -16.23
CA ASN A 46 3.07 -13.82 -15.43
C ASN A 46 3.18 -14.90 -14.33
N TYR A 47 2.07 -15.51 -13.93
CA TYR A 47 2.09 -16.61 -12.97
C TYR A 47 2.80 -17.86 -13.48
N MET A 48 2.93 -18.01 -14.81
CA MET A 48 3.74 -19.08 -15.41
C MET A 48 5.22 -18.99 -15.08
N ASN A 49 5.70 -17.78 -14.71
CA ASN A 49 7.08 -17.51 -14.31
C ASN A 49 7.29 -17.53 -12.79
N MET A 50 6.19 -17.45 -12.02
CA MET A 50 6.24 -17.29 -10.55
C MET A 50 5.86 -18.56 -9.80
N TYR A 51 5.00 -19.39 -10.39
CA TYR A 51 4.39 -20.55 -9.73
C TYR A 51 4.51 -21.81 -10.57
N GLU A 52 4.53 -22.96 -9.90
CA GLU A 52 4.43 -24.29 -10.52
C GLU A 52 2.95 -24.57 -10.91
N VAL A 53 2.42 -23.81 -11.87
CA VAL A 53 0.98 -23.80 -12.22
C VAL A 53 0.47 -25.19 -12.65
N LEU A 54 1.32 -26.00 -13.30
CA LEU A 54 0.99 -27.36 -13.76
C LEU A 54 1.29 -28.45 -12.75
N LYS A 55 1.74 -28.11 -11.53
CA LYS A 55 2.05 -29.08 -10.47
C LYS A 55 0.88 -30.03 -10.22
N GLY A 56 1.14 -31.30 -10.31
CA GLY A 56 0.15 -32.34 -10.06
C GLY A 56 -0.88 -32.58 -11.17
N ILE A 57 -0.88 -31.82 -12.27
CA ILE A 57 -1.81 -32.09 -13.39
C ILE A 57 -1.63 -33.53 -13.89
N LYS A 58 -2.75 -34.21 -14.11
CA LYS A 58 -2.73 -35.60 -14.61
C LYS A 58 -2.21 -35.70 -16.05
N PRO A 59 -1.59 -36.81 -16.44
CA PRO A 59 -1.33 -37.11 -17.83
C PRO A 59 -2.64 -37.06 -18.66
N ASN A 60 -2.56 -36.50 -19.87
CA ASN A 60 -3.68 -36.18 -20.74
C ASN A 60 -4.67 -35.16 -20.16
N GLY A 61 -4.27 -34.41 -19.15
CA GLY A 61 -5.04 -33.32 -18.60
C GLY A 61 -5.17 -32.13 -19.53
N THR A 62 -5.90 -31.11 -19.11
CA THR A 62 -6.17 -29.93 -19.93
C THR A 62 -5.64 -28.67 -19.22
N PHE A 63 -5.00 -27.78 -19.97
CA PHE A 63 -4.50 -26.51 -19.48
C PHE A 63 -5.08 -25.35 -20.30
N LEU A 64 -5.66 -24.35 -19.62
CA LEU A 64 -6.15 -23.10 -20.20
C LEU A 64 -5.34 -21.92 -19.65
N LEU A 65 -4.78 -21.10 -20.54
CA LEU A 65 -4.02 -19.91 -20.19
C LEU A 65 -4.70 -18.65 -20.72
N ASN A 66 -4.96 -17.66 -19.87
CA ASN A 66 -5.29 -16.31 -20.32
C ASN A 66 -4.01 -15.62 -20.79
N SER A 67 -3.87 -15.43 -22.11
CA SER A 67 -2.69 -14.80 -22.72
C SER A 67 -3.09 -13.58 -23.53
N MET A 68 -2.38 -12.48 -23.33
CA MET A 68 -2.51 -11.25 -24.13
C MET A 68 -1.70 -11.32 -25.44
N PHE A 69 -0.87 -12.35 -25.61
CA PHE A 69 0.03 -12.56 -26.74
C PHE A 69 -0.63 -13.41 -27.81
N SER A 70 -0.10 -13.37 -29.02
CA SER A 70 -0.48 -14.32 -30.10
C SER A 70 -0.16 -15.77 -29.70
N PRO A 71 -0.71 -16.78 -30.36
CA PRO A 71 -0.36 -18.19 -30.14
C PRO A 71 1.16 -18.43 -30.16
N GLU A 72 1.84 -17.89 -31.17
CA GLU A 72 3.27 -18.07 -31.42
C GLU A 72 4.09 -17.39 -30.33
N GLU A 73 3.79 -16.12 -30.03
CA GLU A 73 4.44 -15.34 -28.96
C GLU A 73 4.19 -15.97 -27.58
N THR A 74 2.98 -16.51 -27.34
CA THR A 74 2.67 -17.21 -26.09
C THR A 74 3.61 -18.40 -25.90
N VAL A 75 3.77 -19.23 -26.93
CA VAL A 75 4.66 -20.39 -26.89
C VAL A 75 6.12 -19.96 -26.72
N GLU A 76 6.56 -18.91 -27.41
CA GLU A 76 7.93 -18.41 -27.30
C GLU A 76 8.26 -18.00 -25.84
N ARG A 77 7.33 -17.34 -25.15
CA ARG A 77 7.48 -16.83 -23.79
C ARG A 77 7.34 -17.90 -22.69
N LEU A 78 6.86 -19.10 -22.98
CA LEU A 78 6.83 -20.20 -22.02
C LEU A 78 8.24 -20.72 -21.74
N SER A 79 8.55 -20.95 -20.45
CA SER A 79 9.82 -21.52 -20.03
C SER A 79 9.99 -22.95 -20.56
N SER A 80 11.26 -23.39 -20.74
CA SER A 80 11.57 -24.76 -21.15
C SER A 80 10.97 -25.80 -20.20
N LYS A 81 10.92 -25.51 -18.91
CA LYS A 81 10.30 -26.36 -17.89
C LYS A 81 8.81 -26.59 -18.15
N VAL A 82 8.06 -25.52 -18.41
CA VAL A 82 6.61 -25.59 -18.71
C VAL A 82 6.38 -26.34 -20.01
N LYS A 83 7.14 -26.03 -21.08
CA LYS A 83 7.06 -26.75 -22.37
C LYS A 83 7.28 -28.25 -22.21
N LYS A 84 8.30 -28.63 -21.45
CA LYS A 84 8.63 -30.03 -21.14
C LYS A 84 7.48 -30.73 -20.41
N GLU A 85 6.93 -30.12 -19.37
CA GLU A 85 5.82 -30.69 -18.59
C GLU A 85 4.56 -30.87 -19.44
N LEU A 86 4.23 -29.91 -20.32
CA LEU A 86 3.13 -30.03 -21.28
C LEU A 86 3.32 -31.21 -22.20
N ALA A 87 4.52 -31.43 -22.74
CA ALA A 87 4.82 -32.52 -23.67
C ALA A 87 4.89 -33.89 -22.99
N GLU A 88 5.61 -34.01 -21.85
CA GLU A 88 5.77 -35.26 -21.10
C GLU A 88 4.43 -35.83 -20.61
N LYS A 89 3.52 -34.93 -20.17
CA LYS A 89 2.19 -35.32 -19.69
C LYS A 89 1.12 -35.36 -20.79
N ASN A 90 1.47 -35.06 -22.05
CA ASN A 90 0.53 -35.02 -23.19
C ASN A 90 -0.66 -34.10 -22.91
N ILE A 91 -0.44 -32.86 -22.44
CA ILE A 91 -1.47 -31.92 -22.01
C ILE A 91 -2.17 -31.30 -23.22
N SER A 92 -3.49 -31.23 -23.19
CA SER A 92 -4.29 -30.42 -24.14
C SER A 92 -4.17 -28.95 -23.74
N PHE A 93 -3.42 -28.16 -24.52
CA PHE A 93 -3.14 -26.77 -24.19
C PHE A 93 -4.03 -25.81 -24.99
N TYR A 94 -4.71 -24.90 -24.26
CA TYR A 94 -5.59 -23.86 -24.81
C TYR A 94 -5.20 -22.49 -24.32
N ILE A 95 -5.43 -21.47 -25.14
CA ILE A 95 -5.30 -20.06 -24.78
C ILE A 95 -6.56 -19.29 -25.13
N ILE A 96 -6.77 -18.17 -24.42
CA ILE A 96 -7.78 -17.16 -24.70
C ILE A 96 -7.25 -15.79 -24.30
N ASN A 97 -7.55 -14.73 -25.07
CA ASN A 97 -7.29 -13.36 -24.63
C ASN A 97 -8.53 -12.75 -23.98
N ALA A 98 -8.83 -13.21 -22.76
CA ALA A 98 -10.00 -12.75 -22.01
C ALA A 98 -9.91 -11.27 -21.63
N THR A 99 -8.71 -10.73 -21.49
CA THR A 99 -8.48 -9.31 -21.18
C THR A 99 -8.95 -8.42 -22.33
N LYS A 100 -8.51 -8.72 -23.57
CA LYS A 100 -8.94 -8.00 -24.78
C LYS A 100 -10.44 -8.10 -24.98
N ILE A 101 -11.00 -9.31 -24.85
CA ILE A 101 -12.45 -9.54 -24.98
C ILE A 101 -13.21 -8.68 -23.94
N ALA A 102 -12.77 -8.63 -22.69
CA ALA A 102 -13.42 -7.83 -21.64
C ALA A 102 -13.39 -6.33 -21.95
N GLU A 103 -12.29 -5.82 -22.48
CA GLU A 103 -12.14 -4.42 -22.90
C GLU A 103 -13.08 -4.07 -24.07
N GLU A 104 -13.11 -4.91 -25.12
CA GLU A 104 -13.96 -4.71 -26.31
C GLU A 104 -15.45 -4.67 -25.98
N ILE A 105 -15.90 -5.48 -25.02
CA ILE A 105 -17.32 -5.52 -24.62
C ILE A 105 -17.68 -4.53 -23.51
N GLY A 106 -16.69 -3.72 -23.03
CA GLY A 106 -16.91 -2.69 -22.01
C GLY A 106 -16.91 -3.18 -20.56
N LEU A 107 -16.43 -4.39 -20.29
CA LEU A 107 -16.26 -4.94 -18.94
C LEU A 107 -14.94 -4.51 -18.26
N GLY A 108 -14.06 -3.78 -18.97
CA GLY A 108 -12.75 -3.38 -18.49
C GLY A 108 -11.86 -4.61 -18.22
N ASN A 109 -11.33 -4.74 -17.02
CA ASN A 109 -10.48 -5.87 -16.63
C ASN A 109 -11.23 -7.09 -16.04
N ARG A 110 -12.55 -7.16 -16.19
CA ARG A 110 -13.39 -8.23 -15.59
C ARG A 110 -13.48 -9.43 -16.52
N THR A 111 -12.59 -10.37 -16.37
CA THR A 111 -12.45 -11.57 -17.22
C THR A 111 -13.21 -12.81 -16.72
N ASN A 112 -13.76 -12.78 -15.51
CA ASN A 112 -14.31 -13.96 -14.83
C ASN A 112 -15.37 -14.70 -15.65
N THR A 113 -16.36 -13.99 -16.20
CA THR A 113 -17.46 -14.59 -16.98
C THR A 113 -16.95 -15.22 -18.27
N ILE A 114 -15.96 -14.58 -18.92
CA ILE A 114 -15.31 -15.07 -20.14
C ILE A 114 -14.59 -16.38 -19.87
N LEU A 115 -13.73 -16.39 -18.83
CA LEU A 115 -12.95 -17.58 -18.45
C LEU A 115 -13.83 -18.72 -17.93
N GLN A 116 -14.94 -18.41 -17.27
CA GLN A 116 -15.92 -19.41 -16.88
C GLN A 116 -16.59 -20.07 -18.09
N SER A 117 -16.92 -19.30 -19.11
CA SER A 117 -17.46 -19.82 -20.36
C SER A 117 -16.43 -20.67 -21.09
N ALA A 118 -15.17 -20.22 -21.18
CA ALA A 118 -14.06 -21.00 -21.73
C ALA A 118 -13.87 -22.35 -21.02
N PHE A 119 -13.95 -22.34 -19.67
CA PHE A 119 -13.88 -23.57 -18.88
C PHE A 119 -14.98 -24.57 -19.30
N PHE A 120 -16.25 -24.15 -19.33
CA PHE A 120 -17.34 -25.05 -19.68
C PHE A 120 -17.24 -25.55 -21.15
N LYS A 121 -16.69 -24.72 -22.05
CA LYS A 121 -16.47 -25.10 -23.44
C LYS A 121 -15.40 -26.18 -23.59
N ILE A 122 -14.35 -26.14 -22.78
CA ILE A 122 -13.21 -27.05 -22.90
C ILE A 122 -13.38 -28.31 -22.04
N ALA A 123 -13.85 -28.12 -20.77
CA ALA A 123 -13.94 -29.21 -19.80
C ALA A 123 -15.16 -30.09 -19.96
N GLU A 124 -16.20 -29.62 -20.68
CA GLU A 124 -17.44 -30.35 -21.03
C GLU A 124 -18.06 -31.12 -19.84
N VAL A 125 -17.91 -30.59 -18.61
CA VAL A 125 -18.51 -31.18 -17.38
C VAL A 125 -20.03 -31.25 -17.45
N ILE A 126 -20.65 -30.40 -18.26
CA ILE A 126 -22.03 -30.42 -18.74
C ILE A 126 -22.06 -29.95 -20.21
N PRO A 127 -23.09 -30.29 -21.02
CA PRO A 127 -23.20 -29.79 -22.37
C PRO A 127 -23.09 -28.28 -22.44
N TYR A 128 -22.25 -27.75 -23.34
CA TYR A 128 -21.93 -26.32 -23.40
C TYR A 128 -23.15 -25.40 -23.55
N GLU A 129 -24.13 -25.77 -24.39
CA GLU A 129 -25.36 -25.00 -24.53
C GLU A 129 -26.17 -24.91 -23.21
N LEU A 130 -26.15 -25.99 -22.41
CA LEU A 130 -26.78 -25.98 -21.09
C LEU A 130 -26.03 -25.07 -20.13
N ALA A 131 -24.68 -25.07 -20.17
CA ALA A 131 -23.84 -24.18 -19.40
C ALA A 131 -24.11 -22.72 -19.76
N VAL A 132 -24.13 -22.38 -21.04
CA VAL A 132 -24.43 -21.01 -21.52
C VAL A 132 -25.80 -20.54 -21.03
N LYS A 133 -26.83 -21.40 -21.15
CA LYS A 133 -28.18 -21.07 -20.63
C LYS A 133 -28.20 -20.82 -19.12
N ALA A 134 -27.50 -21.67 -18.37
CA ALA A 134 -27.41 -21.56 -16.92
C ALA A 134 -26.64 -20.28 -16.48
N MET A 135 -25.53 -19.98 -17.16
CA MET A 135 -24.74 -18.77 -16.93
C MET A 135 -25.57 -17.50 -17.22
N LYS A 136 -26.26 -17.43 -18.36
CA LYS A 136 -27.12 -16.29 -18.69
C LYS A 136 -28.25 -16.10 -17.65
N LYS A 137 -28.88 -17.18 -17.22
CA LYS A 137 -29.88 -17.14 -16.13
C LYS A 137 -29.30 -16.62 -14.79
N ALA A 138 -28.06 -17.04 -14.46
CA ALA A 138 -27.37 -16.55 -13.25
C ALA A 138 -27.01 -15.07 -13.37
N ILE A 139 -26.64 -14.59 -14.56
CA ILE A 139 -26.38 -13.18 -14.87
C ILE A 139 -27.66 -12.36 -14.66
N ASP A 140 -28.82 -12.80 -15.15
CA ASP A 140 -30.09 -12.12 -14.92
C ASP A 140 -30.40 -11.95 -13.43
N LYS A 141 -30.22 -13.02 -12.67
CA LYS A 141 -30.45 -12.99 -11.22
C LYS A 141 -29.50 -12.04 -10.50
N SER A 142 -28.23 -12.00 -10.92
CA SER A 142 -27.16 -11.24 -10.22
C SER A 142 -27.08 -9.79 -10.67
N TYR A 143 -27.34 -9.52 -11.93
CA TYR A 143 -27.11 -8.23 -12.58
C TYR A 143 -28.37 -7.56 -13.13
N GLY A 144 -29.51 -8.24 -13.21
CA GLY A 144 -30.76 -7.68 -13.74
C GLY A 144 -31.17 -6.35 -13.08
N LYS A 145 -30.98 -6.22 -11.77
CA LYS A 145 -31.22 -4.98 -11.01
C LYS A 145 -30.18 -3.87 -11.27
N LYS A 146 -29.08 -4.16 -11.96
CA LYS A 146 -27.99 -3.18 -12.25
C LYS A 146 -28.16 -2.49 -13.61
N GLY A 147 -29.12 -2.92 -14.41
CA GLY A 147 -29.45 -2.34 -15.71
C GLY A 147 -29.18 -3.29 -16.88
N GLU A 148 -29.97 -3.12 -17.93
CA GLU A 148 -29.98 -3.97 -19.11
C GLU A 148 -28.63 -4.01 -19.85
N ASN A 149 -27.91 -2.87 -19.90
CA ASN A 149 -26.61 -2.80 -20.54
C ASN A 149 -25.57 -3.70 -19.85
N ILE A 150 -25.58 -3.79 -18.52
CA ILE A 150 -24.67 -4.67 -17.77
C ILE A 150 -24.98 -6.14 -18.05
N VAL A 151 -26.26 -6.49 -18.14
CA VAL A 151 -26.69 -7.85 -18.51
C VAL A 151 -26.21 -8.20 -19.92
N LYS A 152 -26.43 -7.31 -20.91
CA LYS A 152 -25.99 -7.50 -22.30
C LYS A 152 -24.46 -7.68 -22.42
N MET A 153 -23.67 -6.86 -21.72
CA MET A 153 -22.21 -7.02 -21.68
C MET A 153 -21.78 -8.38 -21.12
N ASN A 154 -22.43 -8.84 -20.04
CA ASN A 154 -22.12 -10.14 -19.46
C ASN A 154 -22.59 -11.32 -20.36
N TYR A 155 -23.68 -11.16 -21.11
CA TYR A 155 -24.08 -12.14 -22.11
C TYR A 155 -23.05 -12.25 -23.24
N ALA A 156 -22.58 -11.10 -23.75
CA ALA A 156 -21.51 -11.08 -24.76
C ALA A 156 -20.23 -11.75 -24.24
N ALA A 157 -19.92 -11.59 -22.92
CA ALA A 157 -18.81 -12.26 -22.27
C ALA A 157 -18.95 -13.79 -22.28
N VAL A 158 -20.17 -14.30 -22.02
CA VAL A 158 -20.46 -15.75 -22.12
C VAL A 158 -20.27 -16.25 -23.56
N ASP A 159 -20.83 -15.53 -24.54
CA ASP A 159 -20.80 -15.93 -25.92
C ASP A 159 -19.37 -15.94 -26.49
N LYS A 160 -18.60 -14.86 -26.26
CA LYS A 160 -17.20 -14.75 -26.69
C LYS A 160 -16.22 -15.63 -25.89
N GLY A 161 -16.58 -16.05 -24.68
CA GLY A 161 -15.74 -16.95 -23.87
C GLY A 161 -15.58 -18.34 -24.47
N GLY A 162 -16.42 -18.73 -25.44
CA GLY A 162 -16.24 -19.95 -26.20
C GLY A 162 -15.18 -19.88 -27.32
N GLU A 163 -14.62 -18.69 -27.61
CA GLU A 163 -13.60 -18.46 -28.64
C GLU A 163 -12.18 -18.81 -28.16
N VAL A 164 -11.96 -20.08 -27.79
CA VAL A 164 -10.67 -20.58 -27.31
C VAL A 164 -9.82 -21.11 -28.45
N ILE A 165 -8.50 -20.95 -28.34
CA ILE A 165 -7.52 -21.40 -29.34
C ILE A 165 -6.76 -22.59 -28.76
N LYS A 166 -6.75 -23.73 -29.48
CA LYS A 166 -5.93 -24.89 -29.10
C LYS A 166 -4.52 -24.72 -29.64
N ILE A 167 -3.52 -24.90 -28.81
CA ILE A 167 -2.10 -24.88 -29.16
C ILE A 167 -1.60 -26.32 -29.36
N GLU A 168 -0.87 -26.54 -30.41
CA GLU A 168 -0.23 -27.82 -30.65
C GLU A 168 1.00 -27.97 -29.70
N VAL A 169 0.96 -28.98 -28.85
CA VAL A 169 2.08 -29.34 -27.96
C VAL A 169 3.03 -30.24 -28.73
N LYS A 170 4.21 -29.74 -29.04
CA LYS A 170 5.20 -30.47 -29.83
C LYS A 170 5.91 -31.50 -28.95
N LYS A 171 6.05 -32.74 -29.44
CA LYS A 171 6.73 -33.82 -28.71
C LYS A 171 8.18 -33.51 -28.39
N GLU A 172 8.86 -32.78 -29.27
CA GLU A 172 10.24 -32.34 -29.10
C GLU A 172 10.47 -31.46 -27.85
N TRP A 173 9.40 -30.85 -27.33
CA TRP A 173 9.51 -30.09 -26.06
C TRP A 173 9.84 -30.98 -24.87
N ALA A 174 9.58 -32.28 -24.91
CA ALA A 174 9.96 -33.22 -23.85
C ALA A 174 11.49 -33.35 -23.73
N GLU A 175 12.22 -33.09 -24.81
CA GLU A 175 13.70 -33.15 -24.86
C GLU A 175 14.34 -31.82 -24.45
N ALA A 176 13.53 -30.78 -24.15
CA ALA A 176 14.03 -29.46 -23.76
C ALA A 176 14.92 -29.57 -22.50
N CYS A 177 16.13 -28.99 -22.60
CA CYS A 177 17.08 -28.98 -21.51
C CYS A 177 16.53 -28.23 -20.30
N THR A 178 16.43 -28.90 -19.16
CA THR A 178 16.09 -28.30 -17.85
C THR A 178 17.31 -28.11 -16.96
N CYS A 179 18.52 -28.43 -17.49
CA CYS A 179 19.75 -28.15 -16.77
C CYS A 179 19.90 -26.63 -16.63
N GLY A 180 20.36 -26.15 -15.48
CA GLY A 180 20.58 -24.72 -15.17
C GLY A 180 21.73 -24.07 -15.96
N CYS A 181 21.97 -24.51 -17.22
CA CYS A 181 22.88 -23.83 -18.13
C CYS A 181 22.12 -22.69 -18.83
N SER A 182 22.69 -21.53 -18.80
CA SER A 182 22.50 -20.22 -19.50
C SER A 182 21.21 -19.88 -20.28
N CYS A 183 20.17 -20.70 -20.26
CA CYS A 183 18.86 -20.39 -20.87
C CYS A 183 17.84 -19.86 -19.84
N GLN A 184 18.17 -19.76 -18.57
CA GLN A 184 17.44 -18.95 -17.60
C GLN A 184 18.07 -17.55 -17.63
N SER A 185 17.21 -16.56 -17.86
CA SER A 185 17.55 -15.15 -17.91
C SER A 185 18.67 -14.77 -16.93
N GLU A 186 19.64 -13.99 -17.35
CA GLU A 186 20.75 -13.40 -16.58
C GLU A 186 20.32 -12.60 -15.33
N GLN A 187 19.05 -12.52 -15.05
CA GLN A 187 18.46 -11.80 -13.91
C GLN A 187 18.67 -12.47 -12.54
N THR A 188 19.19 -13.71 -12.47
CA THR A 188 19.25 -14.44 -11.19
C THR A 188 20.55 -14.26 -10.40
N SER A 189 21.65 -13.78 -11.00
CA SER A 189 22.96 -13.70 -10.33
C SER A 189 23.11 -12.53 -9.34
N ASP A 190 22.41 -11.39 -9.58
CA ASP A 190 22.56 -10.17 -8.77
C ASP A 190 21.57 -10.06 -7.58
N ARG A 191 20.60 -11.00 -7.47
CA ARG A 191 19.62 -10.99 -6.37
C ARG A 191 20.22 -11.57 -5.09
N PRO A 192 19.98 -10.97 -3.91
CA PRO A 192 20.51 -11.47 -2.64
C PRO A 192 20.17 -12.95 -2.40
N GLU A 193 21.11 -13.67 -1.78
CA GLU A 193 20.94 -15.11 -1.49
C GLU A 193 19.68 -15.41 -0.69
N PHE A 194 19.36 -14.58 0.31
CA PHE A 194 18.13 -14.70 1.11
C PHE A 194 16.88 -14.63 0.23
N ILE A 195 16.86 -13.73 -0.76
CA ILE A 195 15.71 -13.61 -1.68
C ILE A 195 15.57 -14.90 -2.49
N ARG A 196 16.65 -15.39 -3.10
CA ARG A 196 16.59 -16.59 -3.94
C ARG A 196 16.26 -17.87 -3.17
N ASN A 197 16.84 -18.03 -1.97
CA ASN A 197 16.78 -19.28 -1.24
C ASN A 197 15.57 -19.38 -0.30
N ILE A 198 14.96 -18.26 0.10
CA ILE A 198 13.83 -18.22 1.05
C ILE A 198 12.63 -17.49 0.46
N VAL A 199 12.77 -16.21 0.08
CA VAL A 199 11.63 -15.39 -0.34
C VAL A 199 10.98 -15.93 -1.60
N ASP A 200 11.78 -16.28 -2.62
CA ASP A 200 11.27 -16.81 -3.89
C ASP A 200 10.59 -18.17 -3.70
N VAL A 201 11.14 -19.04 -2.84
CA VAL A 201 10.58 -20.35 -2.53
C VAL A 201 9.21 -20.21 -1.84
N ILE A 202 9.10 -19.30 -0.86
CA ILE A 202 7.83 -19.03 -0.18
C ILE A 202 6.81 -18.41 -1.17
N ASN A 203 7.24 -17.42 -1.96
CA ASN A 203 6.37 -16.78 -2.96
C ASN A 203 5.90 -17.77 -4.05
N ALA A 204 6.72 -18.74 -4.40
CA ALA A 204 6.35 -19.83 -5.32
C ALA A 204 5.37 -20.87 -4.71
N GLN A 205 4.94 -20.68 -3.45
CA GLN A 205 4.10 -21.62 -2.69
C GLN A 205 4.80 -22.97 -2.38
N GLU A 206 6.13 -22.98 -2.32
CA GLU A 206 6.97 -24.14 -2.02
C GLU A 206 7.65 -24.01 -0.65
N GLY A 207 7.16 -23.13 0.22
CA GLY A 207 7.74 -22.86 1.55
C GLY A 207 7.88 -24.10 2.44
N ASP A 208 6.99 -25.08 2.32
CA ASP A 208 7.05 -26.34 3.07
C ASP A 208 8.29 -27.20 2.72
N SER A 209 8.96 -26.93 1.62
CA SER A 209 10.23 -27.58 1.25
C SER A 209 11.43 -27.04 2.03
N LEU A 210 11.28 -25.88 2.68
CA LEU A 210 12.35 -25.25 3.44
C LEU A 210 12.51 -25.93 4.81
N PRO A 211 13.73 -26.32 5.19
CA PRO A 211 13.96 -26.83 6.55
C PRO A 211 13.89 -25.69 7.56
N VAL A 212 13.51 -26.00 8.82
CA VAL A 212 13.44 -24.99 9.90
C VAL A 212 14.77 -24.24 10.07
N SER A 213 15.90 -24.89 9.83
CA SER A 213 17.22 -24.27 9.88
C SER A 213 17.46 -23.15 8.83
N ALA A 214 16.63 -23.06 7.78
CA ALA A 214 16.68 -21.94 6.82
C ALA A 214 16.36 -20.59 7.49
N PHE A 215 15.63 -20.61 8.62
CA PHE A 215 15.23 -19.42 9.38
C PHE A 215 16.16 -19.14 10.58
N LYS A 216 17.36 -19.74 10.61
CA LYS A 216 18.35 -19.46 11.67
C LYS A 216 18.73 -17.99 11.65
N GLY A 217 18.71 -17.34 12.83
CA GLY A 217 18.94 -15.90 13.00
C GLY A 217 17.67 -15.05 12.91
N MET A 218 16.49 -15.67 12.73
CA MET A 218 15.17 -15.04 12.70
C MET A 218 14.25 -15.54 13.81
N GLU A 219 14.79 -16.20 14.81
CA GLU A 219 14.04 -16.82 15.92
C GLU A 219 13.26 -15.81 16.76
N ASN A 220 13.71 -14.56 16.75
CA ASN A 220 13.05 -13.44 17.44
C ASN A 220 11.96 -12.75 16.60
N GLY A 221 11.60 -13.28 15.42
CA GLY A 221 10.64 -12.69 14.51
C GLY A 221 11.20 -11.59 13.59
N THR A 222 12.51 -11.31 13.63
CA THR A 222 13.16 -10.38 12.70
C THR A 222 13.15 -10.93 11.29
N PHE A 223 12.72 -10.12 10.30
CA PHE A 223 12.73 -10.47 8.89
C PHE A 223 13.39 -9.35 8.07
N PRO A 224 14.15 -9.67 7.01
CA PRO A 224 14.85 -8.65 6.20
C PRO A 224 13.88 -7.63 5.57
N ALA A 225 14.25 -6.36 5.66
CA ALA A 225 13.47 -5.26 5.09
C ALA A 225 13.57 -5.19 3.56
N GLY A 226 12.53 -4.65 2.91
CA GLY A 226 12.55 -4.32 1.49
C GLY A 226 12.45 -5.52 0.53
N THR A 227 11.98 -6.68 0.99
CA THR A 227 11.87 -7.88 0.13
C THR A 227 10.85 -7.70 -0.99
N SER A 228 9.82 -6.86 -0.80
CA SER A 228 8.77 -6.61 -1.80
C SER A 228 9.29 -6.03 -3.12
N GLN A 229 10.45 -5.36 -3.13
CA GLN A 229 11.05 -4.82 -4.35
C GLN A 229 11.46 -5.89 -5.37
N TYR A 230 11.62 -7.15 -4.92
CA TYR A 230 12.03 -8.27 -5.76
C TYR A 230 10.85 -9.07 -6.32
N GLU A 231 9.62 -8.79 -5.91
CA GLU A 231 8.45 -9.58 -6.33
C GLU A 231 8.07 -9.37 -7.79
N LYS A 232 8.12 -8.15 -8.30
CA LYS A 232 7.88 -7.80 -9.71
C LYS A 232 6.65 -8.52 -10.29
N ARG A 233 5.49 -8.40 -9.62
CA ARG A 233 4.29 -9.22 -9.87
C ARG A 233 3.65 -9.02 -11.24
N GLY A 234 3.79 -7.84 -11.88
CA GLY A 234 3.30 -7.55 -13.22
C GLY A 234 1.77 -7.75 -13.38
N ILE A 235 0.99 -7.36 -12.38
CA ILE A 235 -0.45 -7.65 -12.29
C ILE A 235 -1.35 -6.68 -13.07
N ALA A 236 -0.81 -5.52 -13.45
CA ALA A 236 -1.58 -4.50 -14.16
C ALA A 236 -1.65 -4.81 -15.67
N SER A 237 -2.84 -4.70 -16.27
CA SER A 237 -2.98 -4.73 -17.73
C SER A 237 -2.51 -3.42 -18.37
N HIS A 238 -2.74 -2.30 -17.68
CA HIS A 238 -2.34 -0.96 -18.09
C HIS A 238 -1.57 -0.26 -16.97
N VAL A 239 -0.52 0.46 -17.34
CA VAL A 239 0.36 1.22 -16.44
C VAL A 239 0.53 2.64 -16.96
N PRO A 240 0.88 3.63 -16.11
CA PRO A 240 1.05 5.00 -16.58
C PRO A 240 2.29 5.14 -17.46
N ALA A 241 2.12 5.70 -18.66
CA ALA A 241 3.18 6.18 -19.53
C ALA A 241 3.38 7.68 -19.32
N TRP A 242 4.64 8.12 -19.26
CA TRP A 242 4.98 9.53 -19.01
C TRP A 242 5.24 10.31 -20.30
N HIS A 243 4.55 11.43 -20.47
CA HIS A 243 4.68 12.39 -21.55
C HIS A 243 5.45 13.61 -21.05
N SER A 244 6.74 13.63 -21.34
CA SER A 244 7.69 14.62 -20.82
C SER A 244 7.32 16.05 -21.16
N GLU A 245 6.84 16.30 -22.38
CA GLU A 245 6.46 17.61 -22.92
C GLU A 245 5.29 18.26 -22.16
N ASN A 246 4.44 17.47 -21.52
CA ASN A 246 3.28 17.94 -20.76
C ASN A 246 3.58 18.07 -19.24
N CYS A 247 4.75 17.60 -18.78
CA CYS A 247 5.04 17.49 -17.37
C CYS A 247 5.47 18.83 -16.74
N ILE A 248 4.73 19.26 -15.74
CA ILE A 248 5.03 20.50 -14.97
C ILE A 248 5.83 20.24 -13.69
N GLN A 249 6.34 19.05 -13.50
CA GLN A 249 7.19 18.65 -12.36
C GLN A 249 6.59 18.92 -10.96
N CYS A 250 5.28 18.78 -10.81
CA CYS A 250 4.59 19.03 -9.54
C CYS A 250 4.66 17.86 -8.54
N ASN A 251 5.07 16.67 -8.97
CA ASN A 251 5.23 15.42 -8.20
C ASN A 251 3.95 14.88 -7.54
N LYS A 252 2.75 15.39 -7.88
CA LYS A 252 1.49 14.90 -7.32
C LYS A 252 1.24 13.42 -7.65
N CYS A 253 1.65 12.96 -8.83
CA CYS A 253 1.56 11.56 -9.23
C CYS A 253 2.35 10.62 -8.29
N SER A 254 3.54 11.03 -7.87
CA SER A 254 4.34 10.31 -6.89
C SER A 254 3.67 10.31 -5.51
N LEU A 255 3.20 11.49 -5.05
CA LEU A 255 2.57 11.62 -3.74
C LEU A 255 1.42 10.63 -3.53
N VAL A 256 0.53 10.51 -4.51
CA VAL A 256 -0.71 9.72 -4.38
C VAL A 256 -0.55 8.25 -4.73
N CYS A 257 0.61 7.82 -5.23
CA CYS A 257 0.81 6.43 -5.61
C CYS A 257 0.79 5.51 -4.38
N PRO A 258 -0.19 4.57 -4.27
CA PRO A 258 -0.30 3.70 -3.10
C PRO A 258 0.86 2.73 -2.93
N HIS A 259 1.59 2.46 -4.01
CA HIS A 259 2.65 1.45 -4.06
C HIS A 259 4.05 2.04 -4.28
N ALA A 260 4.19 3.38 -4.29
CA ALA A 260 5.46 4.04 -4.60
C ALA A 260 6.09 3.60 -5.94
N ALA A 261 5.27 3.15 -6.88
CA ALA A 261 5.69 2.63 -8.19
C ALA A 261 5.91 3.73 -9.25
N ILE A 262 5.70 5.00 -8.91
CA ILE A 262 5.99 6.16 -9.76
C ILE A 262 6.75 7.20 -8.94
N ARG A 263 7.92 7.64 -9.42
CA ARG A 263 8.82 8.51 -8.67
C ARG A 263 9.48 9.55 -9.56
N PRO A 264 9.70 10.78 -9.05
CA PRO A 264 10.55 11.75 -9.72
C PRO A 264 12.01 11.43 -9.46
N PHE A 265 12.83 11.54 -10.48
CA PHE A 265 14.28 11.48 -10.39
C PHE A 265 14.90 12.75 -10.99
N VAL A 266 15.96 13.23 -10.35
CA VAL A 266 16.79 14.33 -10.82
C VAL A 266 18.19 13.78 -11.03
N PHE A 267 18.75 14.04 -12.21
CA PHE A 267 20.00 13.46 -12.67
C PHE A 267 21.10 14.52 -12.78
N THR A 268 22.25 14.25 -12.24
CA THR A 268 23.49 14.93 -12.63
C THR A 268 23.96 14.45 -14.01
N GLN A 269 24.90 15.14 -14.63
CA GLN A 269 25.46 14.71 -15.92
C GLN A 269 26.17 13.35 -15.80
N ASP A 270 26.88 13.12 -14.69
CA ASP A 270 27.56 11.84 -14.44
C ASP A 270 26.60 10.67 -14.24
N GLU A 271 25.46 10.92 -13.60
CA GLU A 271 24.41 9.91 -13.44
C GLU A 271 23.72 9.59 -14.77
N LEU A 272 23.47 10.59 -15.61
CA LEU A 272 22.95 10.39 -16.97
C LEU A 272 23.90 9.56 -17.84
N ALA A 273 25.20 9.82 -17.75
CA ALA A 273 26.20 9.03 -18.48
C ALA A 273 26.19 7.53 -18.08
N LYS A 274 25.85 7.23 -16.82
CA LYS A 274 25.74 5.83 -16.33
C LYS A 274 24.44 5.17 -16.74
N VAL A 275 23.35 5.93 -16.79
CA VAL A 275 22.01 5.41 -17.12
C VAL A 275 21.85 5.21 -18.63
N GLY A 276 22.53 6.02 -19.47
CA GLY A 276 22.45 5.97 -20.92
C GLY A 276 21.28 6.76 -21.49
N GLU A 277 20.84 6.41 -22.70
CA GLU A 277 19.80 7.16 -23.43
C GLU A 277 18.42 6.91 -22.83
N ILE A 278 17.89 7.92 -22.16
CA ILE A 278 16.51 7.97 -21.63
C ILE A 278 15.90 9.36 -21.86
N THR A 279 14.59 9.42 -22.00
CA THR A 279 13.88 10.69 -22.12
C THR A 279 13.94 11.47 -20.80
N THR A 280 14.45 12.69 -20.83
CA THR A 280 14.50 13.63 -19.69
C THR A 280 14.11 15.04 -20.13
N ILE A 281 13.81 15.91 -19.17
CA ILE A 281 13.58 17.34 -19.36
C ILE A 281 14.44 18.13 -18.36
N LYS A 282 14.70 19.41 -18.63
CA LYS A 282 15.43 20.27 -17.69
C LYS A 282 14.72 20.30 -16.33
N ALA A 283 15.44 20.04 -15.24
CA ALA A 283 14.89 20.11 -13.88
C ALA A 283 14.53 21.55 -13.51
N GLN A 284 13.42 21.73 -12.78
CA GLN A 284 12.91 23.04 -12.35
C GLN A 284 13.25 23.29 -10.87
N GLY A 285 13.95 24.37 -10.59
CA GLY A 285 14.38 24.83 -9.26
C GLY A 285 15.83 25.27 -9.32
N LYS A 286 16.19 26.29 -8.55
CA LYS A 286 17.57 26.79 -8.47
C LYS A 286 18.52 25.71 -7.91
N GLU A 287 17.99 24.87 -7.04
CA GLU A 287 18.70 23.77 -6.38
C GLU A 287 19.12 22.67 -7.37
N PHE A 288 18.47 22.62 -8.53
CA PHE A 288 18.69 21.62 -9.58
C PHE A 288 19.28 22.21 -10.87
N ASP A 289 19.92 23.37 -10.78
CA ASP A 289 20.50 23.99 -11.98
C ASP A 289 21.52 23.07 -12.67
N GLY A 290 21.44 22.98 -14.00
CA GLY A 290 22.24 22.06 -14.79
C GLY A 290 21.85 20.59 -14.76
N MET A 291 20.82 20.22 -14.00
CA MET A 291 20.33 18.83 -13.87
C MET A 291 19.15 18.54 -14.79
N GLN A 292 18.89 17.24 -15.01
CA GLN A 292 17.75 16.76 -15.77
C GLN A 292 16.72 16.09 -14.85
N PHE A 293 15.48 16.03 -15.29
CA PHE A 293 14.34 15.48 -14.54
C PHE A 293 13.58 14.44 -15.36
N ARG A 294 13.13 13.39 -14.69
CA ARG A 294 12.22 12.39 -15.23
C ARG A 294 11.24 11.91 -14.16
N VAL A 295 10.01 11.60 -14.57
CA VAL A 295 9.10 10.76 -13.79
C VAL A 295 9.28 9.33 -14.28
N GLN A 296 9.75 8.45 -13.41
CA GLN A 296 9.96 7.03 -13.72
C GLN A 296 8.87 6.17 -13.09
N VAL A 297 8.35 5.23 -13.87
CA VAL A 297 7.39 4.22 -13.43
C VAL A 297 8.09 2.87 -13.31
N SER A 298 7.74 2.10 -12.28
CA SER A 298 8.03 0.66 -12.20
C SER A 298 6.80 -0.10 -12.69
N PRO A 299 6.76 -0.55 -13.96
CA PRO A 299 5.55 -1.14 -14.53
C PRO A 299 5.18 -2.48 -13.90
N LEU A 300 6.17 -3.27 -13.46
CA LEU A 300 5.95 -4.57 -12.82
C LEU A 300 5.47 -4.48 -11.37
N ASP A 301 5.68 -3.35 -10.70
CA ASP A 301 5.22 -3.08 -9.33
C ASP A 301 3.95 -2.24 -9.30
N CYS A 302 3.53 -1.70 -10.45
CA CYS A 302 2.31 -0.93 -10.60
C CYS A 302 1.08 -1.84 -10.54
N THR A 303 0.03 -1.41 -9.82
CA THR A 303 -1.26 -2.12 -9.74
C THR A 303 -2.31 -1.61 -10.73
N GLY A 304 -1.96 -0.65 -11.60
CA GLY A 304 -2.83 -0.14 -12.66
C GLY A 304 -4.03 0.68 -12.17
N CYS A 305 -4.00 1.24 -10.97
CA CYS A 305 -5.15 1.92 -10.37
C CYS A 305 -5.55 3.25 -11.07
N GLY A 306 -4.61 3.97 -11.69
CA GLY A 306 -4.87 5.23 -12.40
C GLY A 306 -4.89 6.50 -11.54
N ASN A 307 -4.71 6.43 -10.21
CA ASN A 307 -4.70 7.61 -9.33
C ASN A 307 -3.71 8.70 -9.77
N CYS A 308 -2.52 8.30 -10.23
CA CYS A 308 -1.49 9.24 -10.71
C CYS A 308 -1.92 10.02 -11.96
N VAL A 309 -2.67 9.38 -12.86
CA VAL A 309 -3.25 10.02 -14.05
C VAL A 309 -4.38 10.98 -13.65
N ASP A 310 -5.25 10.54 -12.72
CA ASP A 310 -6.38 11.34 -12.26
C ASP A 310 -5.92 12.68 -11.65
N VAL A 311 -4.96 12.64 -10.72
CA VAL A 311 -4.49 13.84 -10.01
C VAL A 311 -3.56 14.74 -10.82
N CYS A 312 -3.14 14.34 -12.02
CA CYS A 312 -2.26 15.14 -12.85
C CYS A 312 -2.93 16.46 -13.24
N PRO A 313 -2.41 17.63 -12.82
CA PRO A 313 -3.05 18.93 -13.03
C PRO A 313 -2.70 19.58 -14.38
N ALA A 314 -1.81 18.95 -15.16
CA ALA A 314 -1.39 19.49 -16.46
C ALA A 314 -2.59 19.61 -17.40
N LYS A 315 -2.64 20.70 -18.18
CA LYS A 315 -3.74 20.99 -19.12
C LYS A 315 -3.94 19.83 -20.12
N THR A 316 -2.84 19.37 -20.72
CA THR A 316 -2.76 18.06 -21.39
C THR A 316 -2.08 17.13 -20.41
N LYS A 317 -2.72 16.00 -20.10
CA LYS A 317 -2.20 15.07 -19.09
C LYS A 317 -0.76 14.64 -19.42
N ALA A 318 0.12 14.72 -18.43
CA ALA A 318 1.50 14.23 -18.54
C ALA A 318 1.61 12.71 -18.30
N LEU A 319 0.49 12.06 -18.00
CA LEU A 319 0.40 10.62 -17.80
C LEU A 319 -0.86 10.10 -18.47
N THR A 320 -0.73 8.98 -19.22
CA THR A 320 -1.85 8.20 -19.76
C THR A 320 -1.70 6.74 -19.36
N MET A 321 -2.80 6.00 -19.29
CA MET A 321 -2.73 4.55 -19.02
C MET A 321 -2.52 3.82 -20.33
N GLU A 322 -1.37 3.13 -20.46
CA GLU A 322 -0.98 2.36 -21.66
C GLU A 322 -0.84 0.88 -21.31
N SER A 323 -0.93 0.02 -22.32
CA SER A 323 -0.75 -1.42 -22.13
C SER A 323 0.61 -1.72 -21.48
N LEU A 324 0.63 -2.62 -20.49
CA LEU A 324 1.88 -3.07 -19.85
C LEU A 324 2.91 -3.54 -20.88
N ILE A 325 2.45 -4.19 -21.96
CA ILE A 325 3.33 -4.70 -23.02
C ILE A 325 4.10 -3.56 -23.69
N SER A 326 3.47 -2.41 -23.94
CA SER A 326 4.12 -1.24 -24.53
C SER A 326 5.11 -0.54 -23.60
N GLN A 327 5.10 -0.89 -22.30
CA GLN A 327 5.92 -0.25 -21.26
C GLN A 327 6.97 -1.20 -20.68
N THR A 328 7.28 -2.31 -21.35
CA THR A 328 8.25 -3.32 -20.84
C THR A 328 9.67 -2.76 -20.68
N ASP A 329 10.10 -1.85 -21.56
CA ASP A 329 11.43 -1.23 -21.45
C ASP A 329 11.56 -0.30 -20.23
N GLU A 330 10.45 0.24 -19.74
CA GLU A 330 10.45 1.03 -18.50
C GLU A 330 10.80 0.19 -17.26
N ALA A 331 10.65 -1.13 -17.29
CA ALA A 331 11.14 -2.01 -16.22
C ALA A 331 12.69 -2.00 -16.15
N LYS A 332 13.35 -2.05 -17.30
CA LYS A 332 14.83 -1.96 -17.39
C LYS A 332 15.30 -0.56 -16.97
N ASN A 333 14.60 0.47 -17.44
CA ASN A 333 14.89 1.87 -17.05
C ASN A 333 14.77 2.06 -15.53
N TRP A 334 13.73 1.47 -14.91
CA TRP A 334 13.54 1.51 -13.46
C TRP A 334 14.74 0.91 -12.71
N GLU A 335 15.16 -0.29 -13.07
CA GLU A 335 16.30 -0.98 -12.43
C GLU A 335 17.60 -0.20 -12.62
N ASN A 336 17.84 0.30 -13.83
CA ASN A 336 19.03 1.07 -14.13
C ASN A 336 19.08 2.39 -13.37
N ILE A 337 17.95 3.13 -13.32
CA ILE A 337 17.85 4.41 -12.61
C ILE A 337 18.02 4.20 -11.10
N THR A 338 17.29 3.25 -10.51
CA THR A 338 17.36 3.02 -9.06
C THR A 338 18.74 2.54 -8.58
N LYS A 339 19.50 1.88 -9.45
CA LYS A 339 20.88 1.44 -9.17
C LYS A 339 21.90 2.59 -9.26
N ASN A 340 21.73 3.54 -10.20
CA ASN A 340 22.77 4.51 -10.57
C ASN A 340 22.47 5.96 -10.19
N VAL A 341 21.24 6.28 -9.77
CA VAL A 341 20.80 7.65 -9.49
C VAL A 341 20.43 7.80 -8.03
N SER A 342 21.06 8.77 -7.36
CA SER A 342 20.76 9.07 -5.96
C SER A 342 19.51 9.94 -5.83
N TYR A 343 18.78 9.77 -4.74
CA TYR A 343 17.73 10.72 -4.36
C TYR A 343 18.34 12.06 -3.94
N LYS A 344 17.74 13.17 -4.38
CA LYS A 344 18.25 14.54 -4.17
C LYS A 344 17.55 15.26 -3.00
N SER A 345 17.22 14.50 -1.94
CA SER A 345 16.58 15.04 -0.73
C SER A 345 17.49 15.99 0.07
N ASP A 346 18.80 15.88 -0.11
CA ASP A 346 19.81 16.75 0.50
C ASP A 346 19.94 18.12 -0.18
N LEU A 347 19.48 18.26 -1.42
CA LEU A 347 19.52 19.52 -2.14
C LEU A 347 18.31 20.42 -1.88
N VAL A 348 17.25 19.91 -1.26
CA VAL A 348 15.99 20.63 -1.01
C VAL A 348 15.51 20.40 0.42
N ASP A 349 14.81 21.41 0.97
CA ASP A 349 14.03 21.17 2.19
C ASP A 349 12.77 20.35 1.85
N ILE A 350 12.80 19.07 2.16
CA ILE A 350 11.71 18.11 1.89
C ILE A 350 10.44 18.43 2.68
N THR A 351 10.53 19.24 3.73
CA THR A 351 9.39 19.65 4.57
C THR A 351 8.74 20.94 4.09
N LYS A 352 9.33 21.64 3.10
CA LYS A 352 8.85 22.94 2.62
C LYS A 352 7.61 22.86 1.76
N SER A 353 7.49 21.81 0.95
CA SER A 353 6.36 21.63 0.04
C SER A 353 6.13 20.18 -0.32
N VAL A 354 4.90 19.87 -0.74
CA VAL A 354 4.54 18.55 -1.28
C VAL A 354 5.45 18.13 -2.45
N LYS A 355 5.81 19.07 -3.35
CA LYS A 355 6.74 18.81 -4.44
C LYS A 355 8.10 18.34 -3.92
N ASN A 356 8.65 19.05 -2.96
CA ASN A 356 9.98 18.77 -2.40
C ASN A 356 10.03 17.45 -1.64
N SER A 357 8.96 17.10 -0.89
CA SER A 357 8.92 15.86 -0.12
C SER A 357 9.08 14.61 -1.00
N GLN A 358 8.69 14.69 -2.28
CA GLN A 358 8.76 13.57 -3.19
C GLN A 358 10.16 13.31 -3.78
N PHE A 359 11.13 14.20 -3.56
CA PHE A 359 12.55 13.94 -3.87
C PHE A 359 13.24 13.09 -2.80
N ALA A 360 12.57 12.84 -1.66
CA ALA A 360 13.02 11.85 -0.69
C ALA A 360 12.61 10.44 -1.14
N GLN A 361 13.50 9.46 -0.90
CA GLN A 361 13.19 8.06 -1.15
C GLN A 361 12.01 7.62 -0.27
N PRO A 362 10.94 7.03 -0.84
CA PRO A 362 9.95 6.37 -0.03
C PRO A 362 10.57 5.12 0.62
N LEU A 363 10.46 5.02 1.94
CA LEU A 363 10.94 3.85 2.68
C LEU A 363 9.79 2.89 3.05
N PHE A 364 8.70 3.00 2.30
CA PHE A 364 7.57 2.09 2.24
C PHE A 364 7.14 1.97 0.78
N GLU A 365 7.31 0.78 0.18
CA GLU A 365 7.16 0.58 -1.26
C GLU A 365 6.64 -0.81 -1.62
N PHE A 366 5.91 -0.92 -2.72
CA PHE A 366 5.44 -2.17 -3.31
C PHE A 366 4.68 -3.08 -2.34
N SER A 367 3.85 -2.47 -1.50
CA SER A 367 3.06 -3.18 -0.51
C SER A 367 1.96 -4.04 -1.14
N GLY A 368 1.42 -5.02 -0.39
CA GLY A 368 0.28 -5.84 -0.77
C GLY A 368 -1.08 -5.13 -0.66
N ALA A 369 -1.14 -3.81 -0.59
CA ALA A 369 -2.37 -3.03 -0.48
C ALA A 369 -3.23 -3.10 -1.75
N CYS A 370 -4.49 -2.68 -1.63
CA CYS A 370 -5.43 -2.60 -2.75
C CYS A 370 -4.92 -1.67 -3.87
N ALA A 371 -5.27 -1.96 -5.11
CA ALA A 371 -5.12 -0.99 -6.19
C ALA A 371 -5.95 0.26 -5.87
N GLY A 372 -5.30 1.43 -5.81
CA GLY A 372 -5.94 2.68 -5.43
C GLY A 372 -6.21 2.86 -3.93
N CYS A 373 -5.52 2.12 -3.06
CA CYS A 373 -5.66 2.23 -1.61
C CYS A 373 -5.53 3.69 -1.14
N GLY A 374 -6.47 4.15 -0.30
CA GLY A 374 -6.45 5.48 0.29
C GLY A 374 -5.55 5.62 1.52
N GLU A 375 -5.08 4.49 2.09
CA GLU A 375 -4.30 4.48 3.34
C GLU A 375 -2.80 4.68 3.11
N THR A 376 -2.22 3.94 2.18
CA THR A 376 -0.76 3.84 1.99
C THR A 376 -0.05 5.14 1.60
N PRO A 377 -0.66 6.11 0.88
CA PRO A 377 -0.03 7.40 0.62
C PRO A 377 0.31 8.19 1.89
N TYR A 378 -0.49 8.05 2.96
CA TYR A 378 -0.21 8.67 4.26
C TYR A 378 1.08 8.11 4.86
N ILE A 379 1.19 6.78 4.96
CA ILE A 379 2.37 6.08 5.51
C ILE A 379 3.62 6.38 4.67
N LYS A 380 3.47 6.34 3.34
CA LYS A 380 4.58 6.62 2.43
C LYS A 380 5.20 8.00 2.70
N LEU A 381 4.38 9.05 2.81
CA LEU A 381 4.89 10.40 3.09
C LEU A 381 5.58 10.48 4.45
N ILE A 382 5.04 9.85 5.49
CA ILE A 382 5.69 9.76 6.81
C ILE A 382 7.08 9.12 6.68
N THR A 383 7.20 8.03 5.92
CA THR A 383 8.50 7.37 5.73
C THR A 383 9.48 8.21 4.90
N GLN A 384 9.00 9.04 3.98
CA GLN A 384 9.85 9.97 3.23
C GLN A 384 10.42 11.08 4.12
N LEU A 385 9.66 11.52 5.12
CA LEU A 385 10.08 12.60 6.03
C LEU A 385 10.94 12.10 7.20
N PHE A 386 10.58 10.96 7.78
CA PHE A 386 11.14 10.50 9.07
C PHE A 386 11.72 9.08 9.04
N GLY A 387 11.56 8.35 7.93
CA GLY A 387 11.81 6.92 7.85
C GLY A 387 13.20 6.46 8.26
N GLU A 388 14.25 7.27 8.09
CA GLU A 388 15.63 6.91 8.49
C GLU A 388 15.78 6.66 10.01
N ARG A 389 14.92 7.25 10.82
CA ARG A 389 15.00 7.20 12.29
C ARG A 389 13.68 6.77 12.95
N MET A 390 12.77 6.23 12.16
CA MET A 390 11.41 5.90 12.56
C MET A 390 11.33 4.54 13.27
N ILE A 391 10.52 4.49 14.33
CA ILE A 391 10.09 3.26 14.99
C ILE A 391 8.56 3.22 14.92
N VAL A 392 8.01 2.09 14.50
CA VAL A 392 6.58 1.93 14.26
C VAL A 392 6.04 0.74 15.03
N ALA A 393 5.03 0.98 15.89
CA ALA A 393 4.14 -0.03 16.41
C ALA A 393 2.85 -0.02 15.58
N ASN A 394 2.47 -1.14 14.99
CA ASN A 394 1.33 -1.23 14.09
C ASN A 394 0.27 -2.19 14.61
N ALA A 395 -0.98 -1.71 14.72
CA ALA A 395 -2.11 -2.56 15.09
C ALA A 395 -2.48 -3.53 13.97
N THR A 396 -2.88 -4.75 14.30
CA THR A 396 -3.41 -5.71 13.34
C THR A 396 -4.61 -5.13 12.58
N GLY A 397 -4.58 -5.22 11.27
CA GLY A 397 -5.58 -4.66 10.35
C GLY A 397 -5.02 -4.57 8.94
N CYS A 398 -5.58 -3.70 8.08
CA CYS A 398 -5.02 -3.49 6.74
C CYS A 398 -3.56 -3.05 6.79
N SER A 399 -3.24 -2.08 7.65
CA SER A 399 -1.90 -1.50 7.74
C SER A 399 -0.81 -2.51 8.17
N SER A 400 -1.14 -3.49 9.01
CA SER A 400 -0.22 -4.56 9.36
C SER A 400 -0.08 -5.59 8.25
N ILE A 401 -1.19 -5.94 7.58
CA ILE A 401 -1.17 -6.95 6.51
C ILE A 401 -0.40 -6.45 5.30
N TYR A 402 -0.63 -5.23 4.82
CA TYR A 402 0.18 -4.69 3.73
C TYR A 402 1.55 -4.18 4.20
N GLY A 403 1.75 -3.98 5.51
CA GLY A 403 3.01 -3.51 6.11
C GLY A 403 4.04 -4.60 6.37
N GLY A 404 3.62 -5.86 6.52
CA GLY A 404 4.54 -6.94 6.87
C GLY A 404 3.91 -8.32 6.80
N SER A 405 3.46 -8.75 5.61
CA SER A 405 3.03 -10.11 5.35
C SER A 405 4.20 -10.89 4.76
N CYS A 406 5.00 -11.53 5.63
CA CYS A 406 6.16 -12.31 5.19
C CYS A 406 5.76 -13.32 4.09
N PRO A 407 6.57 -13.42 3.01
CA PRO A 407 7.90 -12.82 2.83
C PRO A 407 7.89 -11.39 2.25
N SER A 408 6.74 -10.75 2.06
CA SER A 408 6.60 -9.40 1.49
C SER A 408 6.78 -8.33 2.56
N MET A 409 7.97 -7.70 2.61
CA MET A 409 8.29 -6.62 3.54
C MET A 409 8.48 -5.31 2.76
N PRO A 410 7.46 -4.40 2.76
CA PRO A 410 7.51 -3.16 2.00
C PRO A 410 8.31 -2.03 2.67
N TYR A 411 8.52 -2.08 4.00
CA TYR A 411 9.44 -1.16 4.65
C TYR A 411 10.86 -1.48 4.24
N THR A 412 11.60 -0.47 3.74
CA THR A 412 12.90 -0.64 3.14
C THR A 412 13.94 0.30 3.75
N LYS A 413 15.18 0.20 3.28
CA LYS A 413 16.32 1.02 3.70
C LYS A 413 16.80 1.87 2.54
N ASN A 414 17.35 3.04 2.87
CA ASN A 414 18.04 3.87 1.89
C ASN A 414 19.49 3.39 1.64
N ALA A 415 20.20 4.08 0.76
CA ALA A 415 21.60 3.78 0.41
C ALA A 415 22.57 3.83 1.61
N LYS A 416 22.19 4.51 2.71
CA LYS A 416 22.96 4.54 3.97
C LYS A 416 22.63 3.36 4.90
N GLY A 417 21.80 2.42 4.47
CA GLY A 417 21.34 1.29 5.28
C GLY A 417 20.33 1.66 6.38
N ARG A 418 19.74 2.87 6.33
CA ARG A 418 18.78 3.38 7.32
C ARG A 418 17.36 3.25 6.82
N GLY A 419 16.43 2.88 7.70
CA GLY A 419 15.01 2.75 7.40
C GLY A 419 14.19 2.48 8.65
N PRO A 420 12.83 2.43 8.52
CA PRO A 420 11.95 2.21 9.65
C PRO A 420 12.19 0.87 10.34
N ALA A 421 12.17 0.87 11.68
CA ALA A 421 11.99 -0.32 12.48
C ALA A 421 10.49 -0.49 12.71
N TRP A 422 9.89 -1.54 12.14
CA TRP A 422 8.47 -1.79 12.19
C TRP A 422 8.18 -3.10 12.91
N ALA A 423 7.17 -3.07 13.80
CA ALA A 423 6.69 -4.24 14.48
C ALA A 423 5.15 -4.23 14.54
N ASN A 424 4.54 -5.40 14.39
CA ASN A 424 3.11 -5.60 14.50
C ASN A 424 2.75 -6.09 15.92
N SER A 425 1.64 -5.57 16.45
CA SER A 425 0.99 -6.09 17.66
C SER A 425 -0.47 -6.43 17.38
N LEU A 426 -1.14 -7.07 18.33
CA LEU A 426 -2.58 -7.30 18.26
C LEU A 426 -3.32 -5.96 18.25
N PHE A 427 -4.51 -5.92 17.65
CA PHE A 427 -5.21 -4.63 17.51
C PHE A 427 -5.82 -4.13 18.82
N GLU A 428 -5.93 -4.97 19.86
CA GLU A 428 -6.37 -4.59 21.21
C GLU A 428 -5.27 -3.94 22.06
N ASP A 429 -3.98 -4.25 21.85
CA ASP A 429 -2.88 -3.85 22.74
C ASP A 429 -1.80 -2.96 22.09
N ASN A 430 -2.00 -2.59 20.83
CA ASN A 430 -0.97 -1.90 20.05
C ASN A 430 -0.58 -0.52 20.60
N ALA A 431 -1.51 0.18 21.23
CA ALA A 431 -1.22 1.48 21.82
C ALA A 431 -0.19 1.33 22.95
N GLU A 432 -0.41 0.39 23.86
CA GLU A 432 0.48 0.07 24.97
C GLU A 432 1.83 -0.48 24.50
N PHE A 433 1.82 -1.32 23.45
CA PHE A 433 3.04 -1.81 22.81
C PHE A 433 3.90 -0.65 22.27
N GLY A 434 3.27 0.31 21.59
CA GLY A 434 3.94 1.51 21.09
C GLY A 434 4.46 2.42 22.22
N LEU A 435 3.71 2.58 23.30
CA LEU A 435 4.15 3.30 24.51
C LEU A 435 5.37 2.62 25.14
N GLY A 436 5.36 1.28 25.19
CA GLY A 436 6.50 0.51 25.69
C GLY A 436 7.77 0.73 24.87
N MET A 437 7.65 0.74 23.53
CA MET A 437 8.77 1.04 22.61
C MET A 437 9.30 2.47 22.81
N ALA A 438 8.41 3.46 22.96
CA ALA A 438 8.77 4.84 23.19
C ALA A 438 9.49 5.02 24.54
N THR A 439 8.93 4.43 25.60
CA THR A 439 9.51 4.48 26.96
C THR A 439 10.88 3.78 26.99
N ALA A 440 11.03 2.62 26.36
CA ALA A 440 12.30 1.93 26.27
C ALA A 440 13.34 2.79 25.53
N THR A 441 12.97 3.37 24.41
CA THR A 441 13.85 4.27 23.64
C THR A 441 14.28 5.47 24.47
N ARG A 442 13.36 6.12 25.19
CA ARG A 442 13.65 7.26 26.07
C ARG A 442 14.63 6.85 27.17
N LYS A 443 14.41 5.72 27.84
CA LYS A 443 15.32 5.22 28.88
C LYS A 443 16.72 4.89 28.37
N MET A 444 16.81 4.34 27.17
CA MET A 444 18.13 4.12 26.53
C MET A 444 18.81 5.43 26.18
N ARG A 445 18.07 6.46 25.77
CA ARG A 445 18.62 7.80 25.54
C ARG A 445 19.05 8.49 26.84
N ASP A 446 18.32 8.27 27.96
CA ASP A 446 18.75 8.73 29.28
C ASP A 446 20.09 8.08 29.69
N ARG A 447 20.28 6.79 29.33
CA ARG A 447 21.57 6.10 29.52
C ARG A 447 22.68 6.73 28.68
N ILE A 448 22.43 7.04 27.40
CA ILE A 448 23.37 7.76 26.53
C ILE A 448 23.74 9.12 27.13
N GLU A 449 22.76 9.87 27.63
CA GLU A 449 22.99 11.16 28.31
C GLU A 449 23.94 11.03 29.50
N ARG A 450 23.72 10.04 30.35
CA ARG A 450 24.59 9.76 31.49
C ARG A 450 26.01 9.46 31.05
N LEU A 451 26.17 8.55 30.07
CA LEU A 451 27.49 8.17 29.51
C LEU A 451 28.23 9.36 28.91
N MET A 452 27.54 10.26 28.21
CA MET A 452 28.16 11.46 27.64
C MET A 452 28.59 12.45 28.72
N LYS A 453 27.78 12.61 29.80
CA LYS A 453 28.15 13.43 30.97
C LYS A 453 29.39 12.86 31.69
N GLU A 454 29.44 11.54 31.88
CA GLU A 454 30.63 10.86 32.45
C GLU A 454 31.83 10.97 31.49
N GLY A 455 31.62 10.91 30.17
CA GLY A 455 32.65 11.08 29.17
C GLY A 455 33.31 12.45 29.15
N LEU A 456 32.61 13.50 29.48
CA LEU A 456 33.18 14.85 29.62
C LEU A 456 34.29 14.92 30.69
N ALA A 457 34.14 14.15 31.78
CA ALA A 457 35.12 14.06 32.86
C ALA A 457 36.19 12.98 32.62
N CYS A 458 36.02 12.13 31.58
CA CYS A 458 36.92 11.01 31.30
C CYS A 458 38.26 11.51 30.72
N THR A 459 39.38 11.06 31.28
CA THR A 459 40.72 11.39 30.78
C THR A 459 41.09 10.60 29.50
N CYS A 460 40.42 9.49 29.20
CA CYS A 460 40.63 8.67 28.04
C CYS A 460 39.96 9.18 26.77
N CYS A 461 38.90 10.02 26.91
CA CYS A 461 38.19 10.60 25.80
C CYS A 461 38.94 11.81 25.23
N SER A 462 39.06 11.91 23.91
CA SER A 462 39.70 13.05 23.27
C SER A 462 38.88 14.34 23.41
N ASP A 463 39.50 15.49 23.20
CA ASP A 463 38.81 16.78 23.25
C ASP A 463 37.73 16.88 22.13
N GLU A 464 37.96 16.27 20.97
CA GLU A 464 36.98 16.18 19.87
C GLU A 464 35.77 15.34 20.31
N GLN A 465 35.99 14.21 20.98
CA GLN A 465 34.87 13.39 21.51
C GLN A 465 34.09 14.16 22.58
N LYS A 466 34.76 14.87 23.48
CA LYS A 466 34.09 15.71 24.49
C LYS A 466 33.28 16.84 23.88
N ALA A 467 33.78 17.48 22.84
CA ALA A 467 33.02 18.50 22.08
C ALA A 467 31.73 17.92 21.47
N LEU A 468 31.81 16.69 20.92
CA LEU A 468 30.65 15.98 20.38
C LEU A 468 29.66 15.56 21.47
N PHE A 469 30.14 15.15 22.66
CA PHE A 469 29.28 14.85 23.80
C PHE A 469 28.52 16.11 24.26
N GLN A 470 29.20 17.26 24.39
CA GLN A 470 28.56 18.51 24.75
C GLN A 470 27.53 18.94 23.69
N MET A 471 27.90 18.86 22.41
CA MET A 471 26.97 19.17 21.31
C MET A 471 25.70 18.32 21.38
N TRP A 472 25.80 17.03 21.71
CA TRP A 472 24.65 16.14 21.87
C TRP A 472 23.81 16.53 23.09
N LEU A 473 24.46 16.81 24.24
CA LEU A 473 23.77 17.19 25.49
C LEU A 473 22.94 18.46 25.31
N ASP A 474 23.49 19.44 24.59
CA ASP A 474 22.82 20.72 24.32
C ASP A 474 21.68 20.60 23.29
N ASN A 475 21.68 19.53 22.46
CA ASN A 475 20.75 19.37 21.35
C ASN A 475 20.10 17.97 21.30
N ARG A 476 19.94 17.34 22.46
CA ARG A 476 19.43 15.97 22.58
C ARG A 476 18.15 15.72 21.77
N GLU A 477 17.24 16.70 21.73
CA GLU A 477 15.95 16.57 21.06
C GLU A 477 15.94 17.09 19.60
N CYS A 478 17.10 17.48 19.06
CA CYS A 478 17.26 17.88 17.67
C CYS A 478 17.72 16.70 16.80
N PRO A 479 16.89 16.15 15.88
CA PRO A 479 17.25 15.01 15.04
C PRO A 479 18.49 15.27 14.18
N GLU A 480 18.58 16.44 13.55
CA GLU A 480 19.66 16.80 12.63
C GLU A 480 21.00 16.88 13.37
N THR A 481 21.02 17.51 14.56
CA THR A 481 22.24 17.63 15.37
C THR A 481 22.66 16.28 15.92
N THR A 482 21.73 15.48 16.48
CA THR A 482 22.05 14.16 17.00
C THR A 482 22.51 13.20 15.90
N GLN A 483 22.05 13.36 14.65
CA GLN A 483 22.57 12.62 13.49
C GLN A 483 23.99 13.03 13.14
N LYS A 484 24.30 14.33 13.11
CA LYS A 484 25.68 14.83 12.88
C LYS A 484 26.63 14.29 13.95
N VAL A 485 26.20 14.31 15.21
CA VAL A 485 27.00 13.73 16.31
C VAL A 485 27.22 12.23 16.09
N TYR A 486 26.18 11.48 15.71
CA TYR A 486 26.30 10.06 15.40
C TYR A 486 27.35 9.79 14.31
N ASP A 487 27.26 10.53 13.20
CA ASP A 487 28.12 10.33 12.04
C ASP A 487 29.60 10.67 12.34
N ALA A 488 29.85 11.66 13.21
CA ALA A 488 31.19 12.05 13.62
C ALA A 488 31.74 11.20 14.78
N LEU A 489 30.94 10.86 15.78
CA LEU A 489 31.35 10.20 17.00
C LEU A 489 31.57 8.70 16.83
N VAL A 490 30.63 7.99 16.18
CA VAL A 490 30.64 6.52 16.14
C VAL A 490 31.93 5.94 15.55
N PRO A 491 32.52 6.49 14.45
CA PRO A 491 33.81 6.00 13.93
C PRO A 491 34.99 6.12 14.91
N THR A 492 34.88 6.99 15.94
CA THR A 492 35.97 7.22 16.91
C THR A 492 35.85 6.35 18.17
N LEU A 493 34.67 5.77 18.44
CA LEU A 493 34.40 5.04 19.68
C LEU A 493 35.29 3.79 19.83
N SER A 494 35.52 3.07 18.75
CA SER A 494 36.38 1.87 18.75
C SER A 494 37.89 2.18 19.00
N GLN A 495 38.29 3.45 18.83
CA GLN A 495 39.68 3.89 19.06
C GLN A 495 39.94 4.16 20.55
N CYS A 496 38.91 4.38 21.33
CA CYS A 496 39.00 4.61 22.76
C CYS A 496 38.71 3.31 23.53
N GLY A 497 39.68 2.78 24.26
CA GLY A 497 39.56 1.53 25.01
C GLY A 497 38.72 1.63 26.32
N CYS A 498 38.23 2.81 26.71
CA CYS A 498 37.52 3.00 27.96
C CYS A 498 36.08 2.40 27.89
N ASP A 499 35.54 2.07 29.08
CA ASP A 499 34.24 1.41 29.19
C ASP A 499 33.09 2.31 28.73
N ILE A 500 33.21 3.65 28.89
CA ILE A 500 32.24 4.63 28.40
C ILE A 500 32.08 4.52 26.87
N CYS A 501 33.22 4.54 26.14
CA CYS A 501 33.20 4.46 24.67
C CYS A 501 32.68 3.08 24.17
N LYS A 502 33.07 1.99 24.85
CA LYS A 502 32.53 0.63 24.54
C LYS A 502 31.01 0.58 24.75
N GLU A 503 30.51 1.17 25.85
CA GLU A 503 29.09 1.18 26.15
C GLU A 503 28.32 2.09 25.18
N LEU A 504 28.87 3.25 24.81
CA LEU A 504 28.31 4.11 23.76
C LEU A 504 28.25 3.38 22.41
N GLU A 505 29.30 2.64 22.04
CA GLU A 505 29.31 1.86 20.80
C GLU A 505 28.27 0.74 20.82
N ALA A 506 28.14 0.02 21.91
CA ALA A 506 27.13 -1.03 22.06
C ALA A 506 25.68 -0.50 21.98
N ASN A 507 25.47 0.79 22.31
CA ASN A 507 24.16 1.44 22.33
C ASN A 507 24.01 2.56 21.30
N LYS A 508 24.91 2.61 20.31
CA LYS A 508 24.97 3.71 19.31
C LYS A 508 23.67 3.99 18.58
N GLN A 509 22.79 2.99 18.40
CA GLN A 509 21.49 3.13 17.74
C GLN A 509 20.55 4.11 18.46
N PHE A 510 20.81 4.45 19.75
CA PHE A 510 20.01 5.39 20.54
C PHE A 510 20.59 6.83 20.58
N ILE A 511 21.75 7.08 19.97
CA ILE A 511 22.34 8.43 19.87
C ILE A 511 21.42 9.36 19.06
N VAL A 512 20.94 8.92 17.93
CA VAL A 512 20.03 9.70 17.08
C VAL A 512 18.62 9.75 17.68
N LYS A 513 18.00 10.95 17.72
CA LYS A 513 16.60 11.09 18.15
C LYS A 513 15.70 10.25 17.21
N LYS A 514 14.95 9.33 17.78
CA LYS A 514 13.98 8.52 17.05
C LYS A 514 12.67 9.28 16.85
N SER A 515 11.96 8.96 15.77
CA SER A 515 10.58 9.36 15.52
C SER A 515 9.69 8.17 15.87
N GLN A 516 8.89 8.31 16.93
CA GLN A 516 8.08 7.22 17.49
C GLN A 516 6.66 7.29 16.95
N TRP A 517 6.19 6.21 16.33
CA TRP A 517 4.89 6.15 15.70
C TRP A 517 4.08 4.95 16.15
N ILE A 518 2.76 5.16 16.30
CA ILE A 518 1.76 4.13 16.55
C ILE A 518 0.74 4.22 15.43
N PHE A 519 0.60 3.14 14.62
CA PHE A 519 -0.32 3.09 13.49
C PHE A 519 -1.46 2.13 13.75
N GLY A 520 -2.67 2.49 13.32
CA GLY A 520 -3.81 1.58 13.30
C GLY A 520 -5.01 2.14 12.56
N GLY A 521 -5.96 1.25 12.24
CA GLY A 521 -7.22 1.61 11.61
C GLY A 521 -8.27 2.11 12.60
N ASP A 522 -9.43 2.51 12.10
CA ASP A 522 -10.54 3.00 12.92
C ASP A 522 -11.10 1.93 13.87
N GLY A 523 -11.14 0.66 13.48
CA GLY A 523 -11.55 -0.42 14.37
C GLY A 523 -10.66 -0.55 15.61
N TRP A 524 -9.36 -0.28 15.47
CA TRP A 524 -8.44 -0.17 16.60
C TRP A 524 -8.73 1.11 17.41
N GLY A 525 -8.58 2.29 16.80
CA GLY A 525 -8.55 3.56 17.53
C GLY A 525 -9.90 4.00 18.10
N TYR A 526 -11.02 3.62 17.45
CA TYR A 526 -12.37 4.01 17.90
C TYR A 526 -13.02 2.96 18.81
N ASP A 527 -12.65 1.69 18.69
CA ASP A 527 -13.32 0.57 19.34
C ASP A 527 -12.39 -0.21 20.29
N ILE A 528 -11.79 -1.30 19.81
CA ILE A 528 -11.16 -2.30 20.67
C ILE A 528 -9.88 -1.80 21.36
N GLY A 529 -9.07 -1.01 20.67
CA GLY A 529 -7.83 -0.43 21.20
C GLY A 529 -8.01 0.93 21.86
N TYR A 530 -9.26 1.45 21.96
CA TYR A 530 -9.49 2.81 22.47
C TYR A 530 -9.03 3.01 23.90
N GLY A 531 -9.21 2.04 24.78
CA GLY A 531 -8.76 2.15 26.18
C GLY A 531 -7.25 2.33 26.30
N GLY A 532 -6.47 1.56 25.53
CA GLY A 532 -5.03 1.72 25.44
C GLY A 532 -4.61 3.02 24.78
N LEU A 533 -5.28 3.41 23.70
CA LEU A 533 -5.06 4.70 23.05
C LEU A 533 -5.28 5.88 24.01
N ASP A 534 -6.38 5.86 24.76
CA ASP A 534 -6.70 6.86 25.78
C ASP A 534 -5.60 6.95 26.85
N HIS A 535 -5.12 5.78 27.33
CA HIS A 535 -4.00 5.73 28.30
C HIS A 535 -2.71 6.32 27.72
N VAL A 536 -2.40 6.04 26.46
CA VAL A 536 -1.18 6.56 25.79
C VAL A 536 -1.24 8.08 25.66
N ILE A 537 -2.33 8.65 25.20
CA ILE A 537 -2.47 10.11 25.10
C ILE A 537 -2.50 10.78 26.47
N ALA A 538 -3.02 10.08 27.51
CA ALA A 538 -3.00 10.56 28.90
C ALA A 538 -1.59 10.54 29.52
N SER A 539 -0.66 9.74 29.01
CA SER A 539 0.70 9.60 29.56
C SER A 539 1.58 10.84 29.38
N GLY A 540 1.27 11.69 28.40
CA GLY A 540 2.10 12.86 28.06
C GLY A 540 3.41 12.51 27.34
N GLU A 541 3.65 11.26 26.98
CA GLU A 541 4.88 10.82 26.28
C GLU A 541 4.93 11.36 24.83
N ASP A 542 6.16 11.64 24.35
CA ASP A 542 6.42 12.12 22.98
C ASP A 542 6.25 10.98 21.97
N VAL A 543 5.02 10.79 21.51
CA VAL A 543 4.64 9.77 20.53
C VAL A 543 3.68 10.33 19.49
N ASN A 544 3.87 9.96 18.24
CA ASN A 544 2.98 10.27 17.14
C ASN A 544 2.02 9.09 16.88
N ILE A 545 0.73 9.36 16.83
CA ILE A 545 -0.32 8.36 16.63
C ILE A 545 -1.05 8.67 15.32
N LEU A 546 -1.09 7.70 14.40
CA LEU A 546 -1.85 7.79 13.16
C LEU A 546 -3.03 6.82 13.20
N VAL A 547 -4.24 7.36 13.25
CA VAL A 547 -5.48 6.61 13.05
C VAL A 547 -5.92 6.77 11.61
N ILE A 548 -5.85 5.67 10.83
CA ILE A 548 -6.30 5.64 9.44
C ILE A 548 -7.78 5.29 9.42
N ASP A 549 -8.61 6.29 9.17
CA ASP A 549 -10.07 6.18 9.29
C ASP A 549 -10.69 5.79 7.93
N THR A 550 -10.97 4.50 7.78
CA THR A 550 -11.74 3.94 6.67
C THR A 550 -13.22 3.77 7.00
N GLU A 551 -13.65 4.20 8.20
CA GLU A 551 -15.02 4.17 8.69
C GLU A 551 -15.65 2.77 8.78
N VAL A 552 -14.81 1.73 8.78
CA VAL A 552 -15.22 0.32 8.82
C VAL A 552 -14.04 -0.57 9.18
N TYR A 553 -14.29 -1.73 9.83
CA TYR A 553 -13.27 -2.79 9.93
C TYR A 553 -12.98 -3.36 8.53
N SER A 554 -12.09 -2.72 7.78
CA SER A 554 -11.90 -2.99 6.36
C SER A 554 -11.23 -4.34 6.10
N ASN A 555 -10.21 -4.70 6.87
CA ASN A 555 -9.44 -5.93 6.65
C ASN A 555 -10.22 -7.20 6.97
N THR A 556 -11.02 -7.20 8.02
CA THR A 556 -11.80 -8.36 8.48
C THR A 556 -13.09 -8.58 7.68
N GLY A 557 -13.43 -7.67 6.80
CA GLY A 557 -14.50 -7.84 5.82
C GLY A 557 -15.70 -6.90 5.96
N GLY A 558 -15.52 -5.70 6.50
CA GLY A 558 -16.50 -4.62 6.42
C GLY A 558 -17.52 -4.59 7.56
N GLN A 559 -17.07 -4.88 8.79
CA GLN A 559 -17.91 -4.73 9.99
C GLN A 559 -18.01 -3.25 10.41
N ALA A 560 -19.17 -2.88 10.98
CA ALA A 560 -19.35 -1.54 11.51
C ALA A 560 -18.44 -1.27 12.71
N SER A 561 -17.81 -0.09 12.74
CA SER A 561 -17.07 0.45 13.88
C SER A 561 -17.82 1.64 14.50
N LYS A 562 -17.29 2.23 15.58
CA LYS A 562 -17.79 3.52 16.09
C LYS A 562 -17.42 4.70 15.16
N ALA A 563 -16.52 4.47 14.20
CA ALA A 563 -16.23 5.41 13.12
C ALA A 563 -17.24 5.35 11.97
N THR A 564 -18.03 4.29 11.86
CA THR A 564 -19.01 4.13 10.77
C THR A 564 -20.11 5.20 10.89
N PRO A 565 -20.33 6.02 9.84
CA PRO A 565 -21.29 7.13 9.89
C PRO A 565 -22.75 6.67 9.83
N VAL A 566 -23.64 7.58 10.23
CA VAL A 566 -25.09 7.40 10.10
C VAL A 566 -25.46 7.10 8.64
N GLY A 567 -26.32 6.11 8.43
CA GLY A 567 -26.84 5.70 7.13
C GLY A 567 -25.95 4.76 6.33
N ALA A 568 -24.68 4.58 6.71
CA ALA A 568 -23.80 3.63 6.02
C ALA A 568 -24.16 2.17 6.37
N ILE A 569 -24.29 1.32 5.35
CA ILE A 569 -24.39 -0.13 5.52
C ILE A 569 -23.00 -0.70 5.81
N ALA A 570 -22.94 -1.57 6.80
CA ALA A 570 -21.78 -2.43 7.08
C ALA A 570 -22.29 -3.75 7.67
N LYS A 571 -21.43 -4.77 7.81
CA LYS A 571 -21.77 -5.96 8.59
C LYS A 571 -22.10 -5.52 10.04
N PHE A 572 -23.13 -6.09 10.63
CA PHE A 572 -23.78 -5.70 11.90
C PHE A 572 -24.53 -4.34 11.84
N ALA A 573 -24.66 -3.73 10.66
CA ALA A 573 -25.48 -2.56 10.39
C ALA A 573 -26.16 -2.68 9.02
N ALA A 574 -26.84 -3.79 8.76
CA ALA A 574 -27.42 -4.13 7.46
C ALA A 574 -28.55 -3.17 7.01
N SER A 575 -29.27 -2.56 7.96
CA SER A 575 -30.32 -1.53 7.72
C SER A 575 -29.78 -0.10 7.89
N GLY A 576 -28.49 0.11 7.76
CA GLY A 576 -27.82 1.38 7.96
C GLY A 576 -27.49 1.69 9.43
N LYS A 577 -26.34 2.30 9.66
CA LYS A 577 -25.92 2.73 11.00
C LYS A 577 -26.85 3.83 11.51
N ARG A 578 -27.39 3.67 12.72
CA ARG A 578 -28.35 4.61 13.31
C ARG A 578 -27.71 5.61 14.28
N ILE A 579 -26.53 5.28 14.82
CA ILE A 579 -25.83 6.07 15.84
C ILE A 579 -24.76 6.91 15.17
N ARG A 580 -24.57 8.14 15.65
CA ARG A 580 -23.54 9.07 15.18
C ARG A 580 -22.14 8.47 15.32
N LYS A 581 -21.26 8.84 14.38
CA LYS A 581 -19.82 8.56 14.46
C LYS A 581 -19.22 9.18 15.73
N LYS A 582 -18.43 8.41 16.47
CA LYS A 582 -17.63 8.90 17.60
C LYS A 582 -16.67 9.99 17.10
N ASP A 583 -16.61 11.10 17.79
CA ASP A 583 -15.65 12.17 17.49
C ASP A 583 -14.38 11.97 18.32
N LEU A 584 -13.52 11.09 17.86
CA LEU A 584 -12.28 10.73 18.55
C LEU A 584 -11.36 11.93 18.75
N GLY A 585 -11.27 12.80 17.73
CA GLY A 585 -10.43 13.99 17.80
C GLY A 585 -10.89 14.96 18.89
N MET A 586 -12.19 15.25 18.94
CA MET A 586 -12.73 16.14 19.98
C MET A 586 -12.56 15.55 21.39
N ILE A 587 -12.69 14.24 21.56
CA ILE A 587 -12.40 13.60 22.86
C ILE A 587 -10.93 13.83 23.25
N ALA A 588 -10.00 13.66 22.33
CA ALA A 588 -8.56 13.86 22.60
C ALA A 588 -8.22 15.34 22.94
N THR A 589 -8.92 16.32 22.36
CA THR A 589 -8.68 17.74 22.69
C THR A 589 -9.03 18.09 24.14
N THR A 590 -9.88 17.28 24.81
CA THR A 590 -10.27 17.53 26.21
C THR A 590 -9.11 17.38 27.20
N TYR A 591 -8.02 16.70 26.81
CA TYR A 591 -6.79 16.64 27.60
C TYR A 591 -6.02 17.97 27.65
N GLY A 592 -6.24 18.87 26.70
CA GLY A 592 -5.63 20.20 26.65
C GLY A 592 -4.15 20.24 26.22
N TYR A 593 -3.41 19.15 26.40
CA TYR A 593 -1.98 19.02 26.06
C TYR A 593 -1.69 17.99 24.94
N VAL A 594 -2.71 17.48 24.27
CA VAL A 594 -2.54 16.56 23.13
C VAL A 594 -2.62 17.35 21.84
N TYR A 595 -1.62 17.21 20.95
CA TYR A 595 -1.74 17.72 19.59
C TYR A 595 -2.73 16.84 18.83
N VAL A 596 -3.74 17.43 18.20
CA VAL A 596 -4.75 16.67 17.45
C VAL A 596 -4.96 17.29 16.07
N ALA A 597 -5.02 16.44 15.04
CA ALA A 597 -5.35 16.89 13.69
C ALA A 597 -6.25 15.90 12.95
N GLN A 598 -7.14 16.45 12.14
CA GLN A 598 -7.99 15.70 11.22
C GLN A 598 -7.64 16.12 9.79
N VAL A 599 -7.27 15.12 8.94
CA VAL A 599 -6.63 15.35 7.65
C VAL A 599 -7.28 14.55 6.53
N SER A 600 -7.08 15.00 5.27
CA SER A 600 -7.39 14.25 4.05
C SER A 600 -6.38 14.64 2.97
N ILE A 601 -5.48 13.72 2.61
CA ILE A 601 -4.42 13.97 1.61
C ILE A 601 -4.99 14.29 0.23
N GLY A 602 -6.16 13.73 -0.12
CA GLY A 602 -6.85 14.03 -1.38
C GLY A 602 -7.41 15.44 -1.44
N ALA A 603 -7.82 15.99 -0.29
CA ALA A 603 -8.37 17.34 -0.20
C ALA A 603 -7.29 18.41 -0.08
N ASP A 604 -6.37 18.25 0.87
CA ASP A 604 -5.27 19.20 1.10
C ASP A 604 -3.99 18.49 1.56
N PRO A 605 -3.13 18.10 0.60
CA PRO A 605 -1.85 17.48 0.93
C PRO A 605 -0.87 18.46 1.62
N ALA A 606 -1.04 19.77 1.45
CA ALA A 606 -0.19 20.76 2.12
C ALA A 606 -0.55 20.86 3.60
N GLN A 607 -1.85 20.81 3.95
CA GLN A 607 -2.30 20.72 5.35
C GLN A 607 -1.74 19.46 6.00
N TYR A 608 -1.78 18.31 5.33
CA TYR A 608 -1.21 17.07 5.87
C TYR A 608 0.30 17.18 6.12
N LEU A 609 1.07 17.74 5.18
CA LEU A 609 2.49 17.99 5.36
C LEU A 609 2.77 18.90 6.56
N LYS A 610 1.96 19.95 6.73
CA LYS A 610 2.04 20.87 7.86
C LYS A 610 1.76 20.14 9.18
N VAL A 611 0.72 19.31 9.22
CA VAL A 611 0.37 18.48 10.40
C VAL A 611 1.52 17.57 10.80
N LEU A 612 2.17 16.91 9.86
CA LEU A 612 3.31 16.05 10.14
C LEU A 612 4.49 16.81 10.75
N LYS A 613 4.76 18.02 10.26
CA LYS A 613 5.80 18.90 10.85
C LYS A 613 5.47 19.34 12.27
N GLU A 614 4.23 19.77 12.49
CA GLU A 614 3.76 20.23 13.79
C GLU A 614 3.77 19.08 14.82
N ALA A 615 3.29 17.89 14.44
CA ALA A 615 3.25 16.72 15.28
C ALA A 615 4.66 16.25 15.67
N GLU A 616 5.60 16.18 14.73
CA GLU A 616 6.97 15.76 14.99
C GLU A 616 7.77 16.77 15.83
N ALA A 617 7.41 18.05 15.75
CA ALA A 617 8.02 19.11 16.55
C ALA A 617 7.39 19.26 17.94
N TYR A 618 6.23 18.66 18.17
CA TYR A 618 5.53 18.73 19.44
C TYR A 618 6.10 17.72 20.44
N HIS A 619 6.53 18.19 21.61
CA HIS A 619 7.08 17.34 22.68
C HIS A 619 5.98 16.81 23.60
N GLY A 620 5.16 15.92 23.09
CA GLY A 620 4.04 15.29 23.76
C GLY A 620 3.25 14.40 22.81
N PRO A 621 2.13 13.80 23.23
CA PRO A 621 1.36 12.92 22.38
C PRO A 621 0.67 13.70 21.26
N SER A 622 0.80 13.18 20.03
CA SER A 622 0.15 13.71 18.84
C SER A 622 -0.81 12.68 18.24
N LEU A 623 -2.05 13.07 17.98
CA LEU A 623 -3.09 12.22 17.35
C LEU A 623 -3.49 12.78 16.01
N ILE A 624 -3.21 12.04 14.94
CA ILE A 624 -3.57 12.39 13.56
C ILE A 624 -4.64 11.42 13.07
N ILE A 625 -5.81 11.92 12.68
CA ILE A 625 -6.92 11.14 12.15
C ILE A 625 -7.03 11.41 10.64
N ALA A 626 -6.73 10.38 9.84
CA ALA A 626 -6.60 10.49 8.40
C ALA A 626 -7.76 9.80 7.68
N TYR A 627 -8.59 10.56 6.95
CA TYR A 627 -9.64 9.98 6.12
C TYR A 627 -9.05 9.20 4.94
N ALA A 628 -9.37 7.92 4.87
CA ALA A 628 -8.85 7.04 3.83
C ALA A 628 -10.00 6.37 3.05
N PRO A 629 -10.34 6.85 1.83
CA PRO A 629 -11.30 6.16 0.99
C PRO A 629 -10.91 4.71 0.74
N CYS A 630 -11.86 3.80 0.94
CA CYS A 630 -11.63 2.35 0.95
C CYS A 630 -12.51 1.63 -0.08
N ILE A 631 -12.06 0.49 -0.57
CA ILE A 631 -12.83 -0.37 -1.47
C ILE A 631 -14.16 -0.82 -0.83
N ASN A 632 -14.22 -0.93 0.50
CA ASN A 632 -15.45 -1.24 1.24
C ASN A 632 -16.52 -0.14 1.17
N HIS A 633 -16.16 1.10 0.84
CA HIS A 633 -17.13 2.16 0.58
C HIS A 633 -17.93 1.89 -0.70
N GLY A 634 -17.35 1.15 -1.65
CA GLY A 634 -17.96 0.89 -2.95
C GLY A 634 -18.07 2.17 -3.78
N ILE A 635 -16.96 2.89 -3.92
CA ILE A 635 -16.85 4.16 -4.63
C ILE A 635 -17.22 3.93 -6.10
N LYS A 636 -18.33 4.54 -6.56
CA LYS A 636 -18.88 4.32 -7.91
C LYS A 636 -17.95 4.84 -9.02
N ILE A 637 -17.23 5.93 -8.74
CA ILE A 637 -16.24 6.48 -9.69
C ILE A 637 -14.96 5.63 -9.76
N GLY A 638 -14.84 4.60 -8.91
CA GLY A 638 -13.75 3.63 -8.89
C GLY A 638 -12.59 4.01 -7.99
N MET A 639 -11.81 2.99 -7.61
CA MET A 639 -10.64 3.16 -6.73
C MET A 639 -9.49 3.98 -7.35
N GLY A 640 -9.49 4.17 -8.66
CA GLY A 640 -8.56 5.09 -9.35
C GLY A 640 -8.82 6.57 -9.07
N LYS A 641 -9.86 6.89 -8.31
CA LYS A 641 -10.28 8.24 -7.93
C LYS A 641 -10.41 8.44 -6.42
N THR A 642 -9.68 7.66 -5.63
CA THR A 642 -9.72 7.77 -4.17
C THR A 642 -9.31 9.16 -3.66
N GLN A 643 -8.39 9.83 -4.35
CA GLN A 643 -7.99 11.19 -3.98
C GLN A 643 -9.08 12.21 -4.28
N GLU A 644 -9.75 12.09 -5.41
CA GLU A 644 -10.91 12.91 -5.75
C GLU A 644 -12.06 12.66 -4.77
N GLU A 645 -12.28 11.40 -4.35
CA GLU A 645 -13.29 11.07 -3.33
C GLU A 645 -12.98 11.72 -1.98
N GLY A 646 -11.71 11.69 -1.54
CA GLY A 646 -11.26 12.41 -0.33
C GLY A 646 -11.47 13.92 -0.43
N LYS A 647 -11.24 14.51 -1.60
CA LYS A 647 -11.49 15.94 -1.87
C LYS A 647 -12.99 16.25 -1.82
N ARG A 648 -13.83 15.46 -2.49
CA ARG A 648 -15.29 15.62 -2.51
C ARG A 648 -15.90 15.50 -1.11
N ALA A 649 -15.36 14.59 -0.27
CA ALA A 649 -15.80 14.44 1.12
C ALA A 649 -15.60 15.74 1.93
N VAL A 650 -14.50 16.45 1.71
CA VAL A 650 -14.23 17.73 2.39
C VAL A 650 -15.04 18.86 1.77
N GLU A 651 -15.16 18.95 0.46
CA GLU A 651 -15.89 20.00 -0.23
C GLU A 651 -17.38 20.00 0.13
N CYS A 652 -18.00 18.83 0.33
CA CYS A 652 -19.40 18.71 0.70
C CYS A 652 -19.68 18.74 2.21
N GLY A 653 -18.64 18.83 3.05
CA GLY A 653 -18.76 18.84 4.50
C GLY A 653 -18.98 17.47 5.15
N TYR A 654 -18.75 16.37 4.43
CA TYR A 654 -18.78 15.02 4.99
C TYR A 654 -17.59 14.79 5.92
N TRP A 655 -16.40 15.26 5.53
CA TRP A 655 -15.17 15.29 6.32
C TRP A 655 -14.69 16.72 6.51
N HIS A 656 -13.99 17.00 7.65
CA HIS A 656 -13.51 18.34 7.97
C HIS A 656 -12.03 18.31 8.27
N LEU A 657 -11.27 19.33 7.86
CA LEU A 657 -9.86 19.50 8.16
C LEU A 657 -9.70 20.51 9.30
N TRP A 658 -9.00 20.13 10.34
CA TRP A 658 -8.73 20.99 11.48
C TRP A 658 -7.51 20.51 12.27
N ARG A 659 -6.96 21.40 13.09
CA ARG A 659 -5.85 21.14 14.00
C ARG A 659 -6.13 21.74 15.37
N TYR A 660 -5.68 21.05 16.41
CA TYR A 660 -5.57 21.55 17.79
C TYR A 660 -4.11 21.47 18.20
N ASN A 661 -3.43 22.61 18.31
CA ASN A 661 -2.02 22.70 18.69
C ASN A 661 -1.89 23.35 20.09
N PRO A 662 -1.62 22.57 21.15
CA PRO A 662 -1.52 23.10 22.52
C PRO A 662 -0.44 24.17 22.68
N SER A 663 0.62 24.15 21.89
CA SER A 663 1.69 25.15 21.96
C SER A 663 1.20 26.58 21.74
N LEU A 664 0.14 26.75 20.95
CA LEU A 664 -0.46 28.07 20.69
C LEU A 664 -1.14 28.65 21.93
N ALA A 665 -1.67 27.80 22.82
CA ALA A 665 -2.26 28.25 24.08
C ALA A 665 -1.23 28.93 25.00
N ALA A 666 0.01 28.41 25.01
CA ALA A 666 1.11 29.03 25.74
C ALA A 666 1.50 30.41 25.18
N GLU A 667 1.18 30.69 23.94
CA GLU A 667 1.36 31.99 23.25
C GLU A 667 0.14 32.91 23.39
N GLY A 668 -0.89 32.52 24.16
CA GLY A 668 -2.15 33.27 24.25
C GLY A 668 -2.99 33.26 23.00
N LYS A 669 -2.80 32.26 22.14
CA LYS A 669 -3.54 32.09 20.89
C LYS A 669 -4.52 30.91 20.99
N ASN A 670 -5.61 30.96 20.21
CA ASN A 670 -6.53 29.83 20.13
C ASN A 670 -5.77 28.60 19.59
N PRO A 671 -5.71 27.49 20.32
CA PRO A 671 -5.07 26.26 19.86
C PRO A 671 -5.83 25.59 18.71
N PHE A 672 -7.13 25.86 18.54
CA PHE A 672 -7.96 25.25 17.50
C PHE A 672 -7.94 26.07 16.20
N SER A 673 -7.61 25.41 15.11
CA SER A 673 -7.62 25.97 13.76
C SER A 673 -8.53 25.12 12.84
N LEU A 674 -9.57 25.73 12.28
CA LEU A 674 -10.42 25.09 11.26
C LEU A 674 -9.78 25.35 9.89
N ASP A 675 -9.18 24.32 9.28
CA ASP A 675 -8.50 24.42 8.00
C ASP A 675 -9.47 24.25 6.80
N SER A 676 -10.63 23.60 7.00
CA SER A 676 -11.67 23.49 5.98
C SER A 676 -12.30 24.84 5.67
N LYS A 677 -12.56 25.06 4.39
CA LYS A 677 -13.44 26.15 3.93
C LYS A 677 -14.89 25.84 4.28
N GLU A 678 -15.79 26.84 4.10
CA GLU A 678 -17.23 26.62 4.21
C GLU A 678 -17.65 25.54 3.19
N PRO A 679 -18.31 24.44 3.64
CA PRO A 679 -18.71 23.36 2.75
C PRO A 679 -19.84 23.75 1.80
N ASP A 680 -19.83 23.17 0.62
CA ASP A 680 -20.97 23.20 -0.30
C ASP A 680 -21.95 22.08 0.04
N TRP A 681 -22.86 22.35 0.96
CA TRP A 681 -23.85 21.38 1.46
C TRP A 681 -24.77 20.83 0.37
N SER A 682 -24.94 21.54 -0.76
CA SER A 682 -25.74 21.06 -1.89
C SER A 682 -25.18 19.79 -2.54
N LYS A 683 -23.88 19.51 -2.33
CA LYS A 683 -23.18 18.33 -2.83
C LYS A 683 -23.23 17.12 -1.89
N PHE A 684 -23.69 17.28 -0.65
CA PHE A 684 -23.62 16.23 0.37
C PHE A 684 -24.38 14.96 -0.04
N GLN A 685 -25.63 15.10 -0.48
CA GLN A 685 -26.45 13.97 -0.90
C GLN A 685 -25.88 13.27 -2.14
N ALA A 686 -25.31 14.04 -3.09
CA ALA A 686 -24.66 13.48 -4.27
C ALA A 686 -23.36 12.72 -3.92
N PHE A 687 -22.64 13.15 -2.89
CA PHE A 687 -21.47 12.45 -2.38
C PHE A 687 -21.83 11.08 -1.81
N ILE A 688 -22.77 11.02 -0.87
CA ILE A 688 -23.16 9.72 -0.26
C ILE A 688 -23.84 8.80 -1.28
N ASP A 689 -24.62 9.31 -2.22
CA ASP A 689 -25.17 8.53 -3.36
C ASP A 689 -24.04 7.96 -4.26
N GLY A 690 -22.84 8.54 -4.22
CA GLY A 690 -21.64 8.07 -4.92
C GLY A 690 -21.04 6.80 -4.33
N GLU A 691 -21.43 6.38 -3.14
CA GLU A 691 -20.89 5.20 -2.46
C GLU A 691 -21.95 4.09 -2.34
N VAL A 692 -21.56 2.85 -2.63
CA VAL A 692 -22.47 1.69 -2.60
C VAL A 692 -23.00 1.45 -1.20
N ARG A 693 -22.23 1.69 -0.15
CA ARG A 693 -22.64 1.50 1.25
C ARG A 693 -23.87 2.36 1.65
N TYR A 694 -24.11 3.49 0.97
CA TYR A 694 -25.35 4.29 1.13
C TYR A 694 -26.39 3.96 0.07
N ASN A 695 -25.96 3.84 -1.19
CA ASN A 695 -26.90 3.61 -2.28
C ASN A 695 -27.63 2.25 -2.17
N SER A 696 -26.98 1.25 -1.56
CA SER A 696 -27.61 -0.04 -1.28
C SER A 696 -28.73 0.06 -0.24
N LEU A 697 -28.58 0.93 0.77
CA LEU A 697 -29.61 1.20 1.75
C LEU A 697 -30.87 1.81 1.08
N LYS A 698 -30.65 2.82 0.22
CA LYS A 698 -31.73 3.48 -0.53
C LYS A 698 -32.55 2.50 -1.38
N LYS A 699 -31.90 1.44 -1.89
CA LYS A 699 -32.57 0.39 -2.69
C LYS A 699 -33.30 -0.63 -1.83
N ALA A 700 -32.72 -1.00 -0.68
CA ALA A 700 -33.26 -2.04 0.18
C ALA A 700 -34.32 -1.53 1.18
N PHE A 701 -34.14 -0.30 1.68
CA PHE A 701 -34.93 0.32 2.74
C PHE A 701 -35.11 1.82 2.45
N PRO A 702 -35.93 2.20 1.45
CA PRO A 702 -36.00 3.58 0.94
C PRO A 702 -36.50 4.61 1.99
N GLU A 703 -37.47 4.25 2.85
CA GLU A 703 -37.99 5.14 3.88
C GLU A 703 -36.95 5.40 4.99
N GLU A 704 -36.32 4.35 5.49
CA GLU A 704 -35.24 4.45 6.47
C GLU A 704 -34.04 5.19 5.90
N ALA A 705 -33.71 4.97 4.62
CA ALA A 705 -32.59 5.65 3.95
C ALA A 705 -32.83 7.16 3.91
N ALA A 706 -34.05 7.62 3.57
CA ALA A 706 -34.36 9.05 3.52
C ALA A 706 -34.15 9.72 4.89
N ALA A 707 -34.64 9.10 5.95
CA ALA A 707 -34.48 9.60 7.31
C ALA A 707 -33.02 9.61 7.77
N LEU A 708 -32.26 8.50 7.50
CA LEU A 708 -30.90 8.38 7.92
C LEU A 708 -29.95 9.30 7.11
N PHE A 709 -30.22 9.57 5.84
CA PHE A 709 -29.42 10.47 5.02
C PHE A 709 -29.59 11.93 5.40
N SER A 710 -30.83 12.32 5.77
CA SER A 710 -31.10 13.63 6.40
C SER A 710 -30.35 13.77 7.71
N ALA A 711 -30.43 12.77 8.59
CA ALA A 711 -29.71 12.75 9.87
C ALA A 711 -28.19 12.76 9.69
N ALA A 712 -27.65 12.12 8.65
CA ALA A 712 -26.21 12.16 8.33
C ALA A 712 -25.76 13.58 7.96
N GLU A 713 -26.51 14.28 7.12
CA GLU A 713 -26.20 15.65 6.73
C GLU A 713 -26.34 16.63 7.91
N GLU A 714 -27.40 16.51 8.69
CA GLU A 714 -27.58 17.31 9.91
C GLU A 714 -26.44 17.10 10.91
N ASN A 715 -25.97 15.86 11.08
CA ASN A 715 -24.84 15.54 11.93
C ASN A 715 -23.54 16.14 11.39
N ALA A 716 -23.31 16.12 10.09
CA ALA A 716 -22.15 16.75 9.47
C ALA A 716 -22.17 18.27 9.68
N LYS A 717 -23.32 18.92 9.48
CA LYS A 717 -23.51 20.36 9.76
C LYS A 717 -23.30 20.69 11.23
N TRP A 718 -23.80 19.84 12.13
CA TRP A 718 -23.60 20.02 13.58
C TRP A 718 -22.11 19.96 13.95
N ARG A 719 -21.35 18.98 13.42
CA ARG A 719 -19.90 18.87 13.64
C ARG A 719 -19.16 20.09 13.12
N TYR A 720 -19.43 20.49 11.86
CA TYR A 720 -18.80 21.67 11.27
C TYR A 720 -19.05 22.93 12.12
N ASN A 721 -20.29 23.17 12.52
CA ASN A 721 -20.64 24.31 13.36
C ASN A 721 -19.98 24.24 14.75
N SER A 722 -19.75 23.04 15.30
CA SER A 722 -19.01 22.87 16.54
C SER A 722 -17.54 23.26 16.36
N TYR A 723 -16.91 22.80 15.31
CA TYR A 723 -15.51 23.18 14.97
C TYR A 723 -15.37 24.67 14.68
N LYS A 724 -16.35 25.27 14.00
CA LYS A 724 -16.39 26.71 13.71
C LYS A 724 -16.48 27.54 15.00
N ARG A 725 -17.30 27.10 15.97
CA ARG A 725 -17.35 27.72 17.30
C ARG A 725 -16.01 27.60 18.02
N MET A 726 -15.38 26.44 18.05
CA MET A 726 -14.05 26.25 18.65
C MET A 726 -13.01 27.18 18.02
N ALA A 727 -13.00 27.30 16.70
CA ALA A 727 -12.08 28.18 15.98
C ALA A 727 -12.31 29.69 16.27
N SER A 728 -13.52 30.07 16.67
CA SER A 728 -13.92 31.45 16.97
C SER A 728 -13.80 31.82 18.46
N MET A 729 -13.42 30.88 19.35
CA MET A 729 -13.28 31.16 20.77
C MET A 729 -12.14 32.14 21.05
N ASP A 730 -12.42 33.15 21.89
CA ASP A 730 -11.39 34.02 22.43
C ASP A 730 -10.66 33.30 23.56
N TRP A 731 -9.42 32.93 23.32
CA TRP A 731 -8.61 32.16 24.27
C TRP A 731 -7.99 33.01 25.37
N ASN A 732 -8.06 34.34 25.29
CA ASN A 732 -7.56 35.25 26.28
C ASN A 732 -8.63 35.64 27.34
N LYS A 733 -9.81 35.08 27.26
CA LYS A 733 -10.89 35.19 28.21
C LYS A 733 -11.18 33.85 28.83
#